data_3385bec4d7160a9b1d25f893e29c64bb
#
_entry.id   3385bec4d7160a9b1d25f893e29c64bb
#
_cell.length_a   1.000
_cell.length_b   1.000
_cell.length_c   1.000
_cell.angle_alpha   90.00
_cell.angle_beta   90.00
_cell.angle_gamma   90.00
#
_symmetry.space_group_name_H-M   'P 1'
#
loop_
_entity.id
_entity.type
_entity.pdbx_description
1 polymer ?
#
loop_
_entity_poly.entity_id
_entity_poly.type
_entity_poly.pdbx_seq_one_letter_code
_entity_poly.pdbx_strand_id
1 'polypeptide(L)'
;MADKFYITTPIYYVNARPHIGHAYTTIACDAIACRQRMLGSDTFFLTGTDEHGQKIERSAAEAGITPQQLTDGIAGEFRGLWDRMGISYDDFIRTTEPRHKRGVQEMFRRIRGNGYIYKGSYSGQYCVFDELYVDAAGPAAPCPECGRPTETVQEENYFFKLSAFEDRLLKLYTEQPNFIRPETRRNEVMAFVRGGLRDLSISRTTIKWGIPVPDDPRHVIYVWLDALSNYCTAIGFGSPDKKDQQKFAHYWPADVHMIGKEIVRFHCVYWPAFLMAAGLPLPRSIVAHGWLLFEESKMSKSRGNIVRAETVIDVLGNDALRYFLLREVVFGQDGSFSFDALVQRYNSDLANDLGNLASRTLAMITRYFRSEVPYPSSASLRTPADDAIARTAEETIASFASLWDDFQFSRALEAAWSLVGAVNKYIVDNEPWAVAEQADEGSRARLATILYTAAEALRIVAALAHPVIPDATARIWEQLGLGNISHFRLIDLKWGQLQHGTKLGKVEAVFPRADKSAIERMQQMEQQRTTTQAAPIAPAPTTAPSPVTPAVTTPAAPAPAATADGRISIDDFAKVEMRVGQVKVAEKVKGADKLLRLEVDIGTEIRQVVAGIAEAYAPESLVGRKVVLVVNLQPRKLRGLESNGMIVAASVGDRGLPVLAGFLEDVPVGARLK
;
A
#
# COMPACT_ATOMS: atom_id res chain seq x y z
N MET A 1 8.44 29.20 -18.79
CA MET A 1 7.21 28.53 -18.33
C MET A 1 7.63 27.52 -17.29
N ALA A 2 6.88 27.35 -16.22
CA ALA A 2 7.15 26.28 -15.26
C ALA A 2 7.12 24.91 -15.98
N ASP A 3 8.03 24.01 -15.63
CA ASP A 3 8.01 22.65 -16.18
C ASP A 3 6.72 21.96 -15.70
N LYS A 4 6.00 21.29 -16.63
CA LYS A 4 4.80 20.53 -16.27
C LYS A 4 5.18 19.24 -15.57
N PHE A 5 4.35 18.79 -14.64
CA PHE A 5 4.47 17.48 -14.02
C PHE A 5 3.10 16.83 -13.85
N TYR A 6 2.90 15.67 -14.43
CA TYR A 6 1.65 14.92 -14.34
C TYR A 6 1.88 13.57 -13.67
N ILE A 7 1.25 13.37 -12.50
CA ILE A 7 1.33 12.14 -11.72
C ILE A 7 -0.06 11.55 -11.49
N THR A 8 -0.15 10.23 -11.50
CA THR A 8 -1.41 9.51 -11.28
C THR A 8 -1.25 8.38 -10.28
N THR A 9 -2.29 8.14 -9.45
CA THR A 9 -2.53 6.81 -8.85
C THR A 9 -3.14 5.89 -9.89
N PRO A 10 -3.26 4.56 -9.65
CA PRO A 10 -4.27 3.77 -10.33
C PRO A 10 -5.66 4.28 -9.91
N ILE A 11 -6.67 4.06 -10.72
CA ILE A 11 -8.05 4.22 -10.28
C ILE A 11 -8.46 3.00 -9.46
N TYR A 12 -9.14 3.21 -8.35
CA TYR A 12 -9.45 2.17 -7.37
C TYR A 12 -10.75 1.46 -7.71
N TYR A 13 -10.70 0.12 -7.74
CA TYR A 13 -11.87 -0.69 -8.04
C TYR A 13 -12.87 -0.67 -6.89
N VAL A 14 -14.10 -0.26 -7.17
CA VAL A 14 -15.15 -0.01 -6.15
C VAL A 14 -15.85 -1.28 -5.67
N ASN A 15 -15.14 -2.37 -5.53
CA ASN A 15 -15.63 -3.62 -4.96
C ASN A 15 -15.51 -3.68 -3.43
N ALA A 16 -14.83 -2.71 -2.83
CA ALA A 16 -14.56 -2.60 -1.41
C ALA A 16 -14.36 -1.15 -1.00
N ARG A 17 -14.58 -0.88 0.29
CA ARG A 17 -14.17 0.37 0.94
C ARG A 17 -12.64 0.55 0.87
N PRO A 18 -12.15 1.80 0.90
CA PRO A 18 -10.71 2.06 0.95
C PRO A 18 -10.08 1.44 2.21
N HIS A 19 -8.83 1.00 2.07
CA HIS A 19 -8.00 0.47 3.15
C HIS A 19 -6.59 1.08 3.09
N ILE A 20 -5.77 0.81 4.11
CA ILE A 20 -4.44 1.39 4.25
C ILE A 20 -3.51 1.15 3.03
N GLY A 21 -3.71 0.06 2.29
CA GLY A 21 -2.96 -0.19 1.04
C GLY A 21 -3.27 0.83 -0.07
N HIS A 22 -4.54 1.24 -0.22
CA HIS A 22 -4.93 2.33 -1.13
C HIS A 22 -4.35 3.67 -0.65
N ALA A 23 -4.38 3.90 0.68
CA ALA A 23 -3.79 5.09 1.28
C ALA A 23 -2.28 5.19 1.00
N TYR A 24 -1.54 4.07 1.03
CA TYR A 24 -0.11 4.05 0.74
C TYR A 24 0.23 4.60 -0.65
N THR A 25 -0.43 4.10 -1.68
CA THR A 25 -0.26 4.58 -3.06
C THR A 25 -0.59 6.07 -3.18
N THR A 26 -1.73 6.47 -2.60
CA THR A 26 -2.22 7.85 -2.71
C THR A 26 -1.32 8.84 -1.96
N ILE A 27 -0.85 8.47 -0.75
CA ILE A 27 0.11 9.28 0.03
C ILE A 27 1.43 9.44 -0.72
N ALA A 28 1.95 8.37 -1.35
CA ALA A 28 3.18 8.46 -2.12
C ALA A 28 3.04 9.44 -3.30
N CYS A 29 1.93 9.36 -4.05
CA CYS A 29 1.65 10.31 -5.13
C CYS A 29 1.49 11.75 -4.63
N ASP A 30 0.76 11.94 -3.53
CA ASP A 30 0.54 13.25 -2.93
C ASP A 30 1.85 13.90 -2.46
N ALA A 31 2.70 13.13 -1.80
CA ALA A 31 4.01 13.61 -1.36
C ALA A 31 4.90 14.01 -2.55
N ILE A 32 4.88 13.25 -3.64
CA ILE A 32 5.59 13.63 -4.88
C ILE A 32 4.99 14.90 -5.49
N ALA A 33 3.66 14.99 -5.60
CA ALA A 33 2.97 16.14 -6.16
C ALA A 33 3.23 17.41 -5.33
N CYS A 34 3.17 17.32 -3.99
CA CYS A 34 3.50 18.40 -3.08
C CYS A 34 4.94 18.90 -3.30
N ARG A 35 5.91 17.98 -3.34
CA ARG A 35 7.32 18.36 -3.58
C ARG A 35 7.50 19.02 -4.96
N GLN A 36 6.86 18.51 -6.01
CA GLN A 36 6.95 19.11 -7.35
C GLN A 36 6.39 20.52 -7.38
N ARG A 37 5.26 20.77 -6.70
CA ARG A 37 4.73 22.12 -6.54
C ARG A 37 5.69 23.04 -5.77
N MET A 38 6.32 22.53 -4.70
CA MET A 38 7.35 23.28 -3.96
C MET A 38 8.62 23.53 -4.80
N LEU A 39 8.92 22.69 -5.77
CA LEU A 39 9.99 22.93 -6.77
C LEU A 39 9.58 23.96 -7.83
N GLY A 40 8.31 24.32 -7.90
CA GLY A 40 7.74 25.30 -8.84
C GLY A 40 7.22 24.69 -10.13
N SER A 41 7.02 23.37 -10.21
CA SER A 41 6.42 22.72 -11.36
C SER A 41 4.92 22.98 -11.43
N ASP A 42 4.39 23.13 -12.64
CA ASP A 42 2.94 23.11 -12.92
C ASP A 42 2.46 21.65 -12.83
N THR A 43 1.98 21.27 -11.64
CA THR A 43 1.72 19.89 -11.29
C THR A 43 0.23 19.56 -11.36
N PHE A 44 -0.09 18.45 -12.05
CA PHE A 44 -1.42 17.87 -12.07
C PHE A 44 -1.40 16.46 -11.44
N PHE A 45 -2.18 16.26 -10.39
CA PHE A 45 -2.28 15.00 -9.67
C PHE A 45 -3.68 14.39 -9.87
N LEU A 46 -3.73 13.23 -10.51
CA LEU A 46 -4.96 12.47 -10.80
C LEU A 46 -5.09 11.26 -9.89
N THR A 47 -6.28 11.07 -9.36
CA THR A 47 -6.77 9.84 -8.74
C THR A 47 -8.20 9.54 -9.19
N GLY A 48 -8.81 8.44 -8.75
CA GLY A 48 -10.19 8.14 -9.15
C GLY A 48 -10.64 6.72 -8.83
N THR A 49 -11.79 6.34 -9.39
CA THR A 49 -12.42 5.04 -9.19
C THR A 49 -12.72 4.33 -10.51
N ASP A 50 -12.46 3.01 -10.52
CA ASP A 50 -12.88 2.07 -11.56
C ASP A 50 -14.21 1.44 -11.15
N GLU A 51 -15.25 1.70 -11.95
CA GLU A 51 -16.65 1.47 -11.55
C GLU A 51 -17.41 0.49 -12.45
N HIS A 52 -16.76 -0.05 -13.49
CA HIS A 52 -17.38 -0.98 -14.42
C HIS A 52 -16.95 -2.43 -14.13
N GLY A 53 -17.63 -3.39 -14.78
CA GLY A 53 -17.29 -4.81 -14.73
C GLY A 53 -18.39 -5.69 -14.12
N GLN A 54 -18.27 -6.99 -14.39
CA GLN A 54 -19.24 -8.00 -14.00
C GLN A 54 -19.39 -8.13 -12.48
N LYS A 55 -18.29 -7.94 -11.75
CA LYS A 55 -18.30 -8.04 -10.30
C LYS A 55 -19.15 -6.95 -9.64
N ILE A 56 -19.08 -5.73 -10.16
CA ILE A 56 -19.93 -4.62 -9.69
C ILE A 56 -21.40 -4.91 -9.99
N GLU A 57 -21.70 -5.40 -11.20
CA GLU A 57 -23.07 -5.77 -11.59
C GLU A 57 -23.65 -6.84 -10.65
N ARG A 58 -22.88 -7.89 -10.35
CA ARG A 58 -23.27 -8.96 -9.42
C ARG A 58 -23.45 -8.44 -7.98
N SER A 59 -22.48 -7.66 -7.46
CA SER A 59 -22.57 -7.12 -6.10
C SER A 59 -23.74 -6.17 -5.91
N ALA A 60 -24.07 -5.36 -6.92
CA ALA A 60 -25.25 -4.49 -6.91
C ALA A 60 -26.56 -5.30 -6.90
N ALA A 61 -26.64 -6.35 -7.72
CA ALA A 61 -27.78 -7.25 -7.74
C ALA A 61 -27.99 -7.98 -6.40
N GLU A 62 -26.92 -8.47 -5.78
CA GLU A 62 -26.92 -9.08 -4.44
C GLU A 62 -27.41 -8.11 -3.36
N ALA A 63 -27.03 -6.83 -3.48
CA ALA A 63 -27.45 -5.77 -2.57
C ALA A 63 -28.86 -5.20 -2.88
N GLY A 64 -29.50 -5.61 -3.99
CA GLY A 64 -30.82 -5.13 -4.39
C GLY A 64 -30.84 -3.66 -4.84
N ILE A 65 -29.70 -3.13 -5.32
CA ILE A 65 -29.54 -1.75 -5.79
C ILE A 65 -28.99 -1.73 -7.22
N THR A 66 -29.00 -0.57 -7.87
CA THR A 66 -28.38 -0.42 -9.19
C THR A 66 -26.85 -0.35 -9.08
N PRO A 67 -26.10 -0.78 -10.13
CA PRO A 67 -24.63 -0.60 -10.18
C PRO A 67 -24.20 0.86 -9.97
N GLN A 68 -24.97 1.83 -10.50
CA GLN A 68 -24.69 3.24 -10.29
C GLN A 68 -24.79 3.65 -8.82
N GLN A 69 -25.84 3.21 -8.11
CA GLN A 69 -26.00 3.50 -6.67
C GLN A 69 -24.87 2.89 -5.84
N LEU A 70 -24.44 1.65 -6.16
CA LEU A 70 -23.33 1.01 -5.48
C LEU A 70 -22.03 1.81 -5.68
N THR A 71 -21.72 2.16 -6.93
CA THR A 71 -20.48 2.88 -7.26
C THR A 71 -20.48 4.30 -6.73
N ASP A 72 -21.62 5.01 -6.74
CA ASP A 72 -21.75 6.35 -6.15
C ASP A 72 -21.43 6.33 -4.65
N GLY A 73 -21.93 5.34 -3.93
CA GLY A 73 -21.67 5.18 -2.50
C GLY A 73 -20.18 4.97 -2.20
N ILE A 74 -19.57 3.99 -2.87
CA ILE A 74 -18.16 3.62 -2.60
C ILE A 74 -17.20 4.70 -3.10
N ALA A 75 -17.45 5.30 -4.27
CA ALA A 75 -16.65 6.43 -4.76
C ALA A 75 -16.70 7.63 -3.79
N GLY A 76 -17.86 7.87 -3.17
CA GLY A 76 -18.02 8.86 -2.11
C GLY A 76 -17.15 8.56 -0.88
N GLU A 77 -17.03 7.28 -0.48
CA GLU A 77 -16.16 6.87 0.62
C GLU A 77 -14.66 7.08 0.30
N PHE A 78 -14.22 6.76 -0.94
CA PHE A 78 -12.85 7.05 -1.37
C PHE A 78 -12.55 8.56 -1.32
N ARG A 79 -13.43 9.38 -1.91
CA ARG A 79 -13.25 10.83 -1.91
C ARG A 79 -13.25 11.40 -0.50
N GLY A 80 -14.20 10.99 0.35
CA GLY A 80 -14.25 11.42 1.75
C GLY A 80 -13.01 11.04 2.56
N LEU A 81 -12.41 9.87 2.30
CA LEU A 81 -11.14 9.50 2.93
C LEU A 81 -9.98 10.37 2.43
N TRP A 82 -9.87 10.61 1.12
CA TRP A 82 -8.81 11.47 0.56
C TRP A 82 -8.91 12.90 1.08
N ASP A 83 -10.13 13.45 1.19
CA ASP A 83 -10.36 14.76 1.76
C ASP A 83 -9.93 14.82 3.24
N ARG A 84 -10.27 13.80 4.04
CA ARG A 84 -9.80 13.67 5.44
C ARG A 84 -8.29 13.57 5.57
N MET A 85 -7.64 12.91 4.61
CA MET A 85 -6.17 12.75 4.58
C MET A 85 -5.46 13.99 4.05
N GLY A 86 -6.18 15.03 3.63
CA GLY A 86 -5.61 16.22 3.04
C GLY A 86 -4.89 15.96 1.73
N ILE A 87 -5.34 14.95 0.96
CA ILE A 87 -4.74 14.61 -0.34
C ILE A 87 -5.02 15.72 -1.35
N SER A 88 -3.99 16.23 -1.98
CA SER A 88 -4.01 17.42 -2.84
C SER A 88 -4.21 17.09 -4.32
N TYR A 89 -5.11 16.13 -4.64
CA TYR A 89 -5.43 15.78 -6.03
C TYR A 89 -6.13 16.93 -6.75
N ASP A 90 -5.83 17.11 -8.04
CA ASP A 90 -6.45 18.14 -8.89
C ASP A 90 -7.72 17.62 -9.58
N ASP A 91 -7.83 16.29 -9.75
CA ASP A 91 -9.02 15.67 -10.33
C ASP A 91 -9.23 14.26 -9.77
N PHE A 92 -10.50 13.90 -9.59
CA PHE A 92 -10.97 12.59 -9.18
C PHE A 92 -11.86 12.03 -10.30
N ILE A 93 -11.27 11.25 -11.20
CA ILE A 93 -11.98 10.66 -12.33
C ILE A 93 -12.80 9.45 -11.92
N ARG A 94 -14.01 9.32 -12.48
CA ARG A 94 -14.85 8.13 -12.35
C ARG A 94 -15.08 7.54 -13.74
N THR A 95 -14.96 6.23 -13.91
CA THR A 95 -15.16 5.60 -15.23
C THR A 95 -16.60 5.72 -15.72
N THR A 96 -17.56 5.96 -14.82
CA THR A 96 -18.97 6.24 -15.15
C THR A 96 -19.23 7.63 -15.69
N GLU A 97 -18.27 8.57 -15.63
CA GLU A 97 -18.45 9.93 -16.11
C GLU A 97 -18.57 10.01 -17.64
N PRO A 98 -19.45 10.90 -18.16
CA PRO A 98 -19.60 11.06 -19.62
C PRO A 98 -18.31 11.43 -20.35
N ARG A 99 -17.41 12.24 -19.73
CA ARG A 99 -16.12 12.61 -20.31
C ARG A 99 -15.21 11.39 -20.50
N HIS A 100 -15.21 10.48 -19.52
CA HIS A 100 -14.46 9.24 -19.60
C HIS A 100 -15.02 8.32 -20.70
N LYS A 101 -16.32 8.06 -20.69
CA LYS A 101 -16.98 7.21 -21.69
C LYS A 101 -16.68 7.66 -23.13
N ARG A 102 -16.77 8.97 -23.41
CA ARG A 102 -16.42 9.52 -24.73
C ARG A 102 -14.96 9.26 -25.10
N GLY A 103 -14.03 9.50 -24.18
CA GLY A 103 -12.61 9.30 -24.42
C GLY A 103 -12.24 7.84 -24.66
N VAL A 104 -12.82 6.90 -23.90
CA VAL A 104 -12.63 5.45 -24.13
C VAL A 104 -13.14 5.03 -25.51
N GLN A 105 -14.31 5.51 -25.92
CA GLN A 105 -14.84 5.25 -27.25
C GLN A 105 -13.95 5.83 -28.34
N GLU A 106 -13.37 7.00 -28.12
CA GLU A 106 -12.40 7.59 -29.06
C GLU A 106 -11.10 6.76 -29.11
N MET A 107 -10.60 6.28 -27.98
CA MET A 107 -9.46 5.37 -27.91
C MET A 107 -9.72 4.10 -28.74
N PHE A 108 -10.88 3.48 -28.54
CA PHE A 108 -11.29 2.31 -29.31
C PHE A 108 -11.36 2.59 -30.83
N ARG A 109 -11.97 3.73 -31.23
CA ARG A 109 -12.05 4.13 -32.64
C ARG A 109 -10.68 4.30 -33.29
N ARG A 110 -9.74 4.97 -32.60
CA ARG A 110 -8.37 5.17 -33.10
C ARG A 110 -7.64 3.85 -33.29
N ILE A 111 -7.65 2.99 -32.26
CA ILE A 111 -7.00 1.68 -32.32
C ILE A 111 -7.60 0.83 -33.45
N ARG A 112 -8.94 0.83 -33.63
CA ARG A 112 -9.63 0.13 -34.71
C ARG A 112 -9.30 0.74 -36.08
N GLY A 113 -9.31 2.05 -36.20
CA GLY A 113 -8.97 2.78 -37.43
C GLY A 113 -7.55 2.52 -37.91
N ASN A 114 -6.61 2.29 -36.99
CA ASN A 114 -5.23 1.92 -37.27
C ASN A 114 -5.03 0.39 -37.52
N GLY A 115 -6.11 -0.39 -37.57
CA GLY A 115 -6.09 -1.81 -37.97
C GLY A 115 -5.66 -2.79 -36.88
N TYR A 116 -5.64 -2.35 -35.61
CA TYR A 116 -5.22 -3.20 -34.49
C TYR A 116 -6.39 -3.84 -33.72
N ILE A 117 -7.64 -3.64 -34.15
CA ILE A 117 -8.82 -4.31 -33.60
C ILE A 117 -9.53 -5.11 -34.70
N TYR A 118 -9.90 -6.35 -34.40
CA TYR A 118 -10.67 -7.25 -35.28
C TYR A 118 -11.73 -8.02 -34.50
N LYS A 119 -12.73 -8.60 -35.17
CA LYS A 119 -13.71 -9.53 -34.57
C LYS A 119 -13.25 -10.96 -34.68
N GLY A 120 -13.46 -11.75 -33.62
CA GLY A 120 -13.15 -13.16 -33.56
C GLY A 120 -13.98 -13.89 -32.51
N SER A 121 -14.04 -15.22 -32.60
CA SER A 121 -14.68 -16.04 -31.58
C SER A 121 -13.69 -16.38 -30.48
N TYR A 122 -14.11 -16.23 -29.24
CA TYR A 122 -13.37 -16.69 -28.08
C TYR A 122 -14.07 -17.89 -27.44
N SER A 123 -13.30 -18.89 -27.12
CA SER A 123 -13.73 -20.04 -26.31
C SER A 123 -12.63 -20.33 -25.31
N GLY A 124 -12.91 -20.22 -24.01
CA GLY A 124 -11.89 -20.43 -22.98
C GLY A 124 -12.43 -20.21 -21.57
N GLN A 125 -11.52 -20.29 -20.60
CA GLN A 125 -11.82 -20.07 -19.19
C GLN A 125 -11.69 -18.60 -18.81
N TYR A 126 -12.61 -18.08 -18.00
CA TYR A 126 -12.63 -16.70 -17.53
C TYR A 126 -12.73 -16.64 -16.01
N CYS A 127 -11.84 -15.92 -15.38
CA CYS A 127 -11.93 -15.61 -13.96
C CYS A 127 -12.77 -14.35 -13.75
N VAL A 128 -13.96 -14.52 -13.19
CA VAL A 128 -14.84 -13.38 -12.87
C VAL A 128 -14.26 -12.50 -11.77
N PHE A 129 -13.46 -13.08 -10.87
CA PHE A 129 -12.91 -12.35 -9.74
C PHE A 129 -11.75 -11.41 -10.15
N ASP A 130 -10.84 -11.89 -10.98
CA ASP A 130 -9.69 -11.11 -11.47
C ASP A 130 -9.98 -10.46 -12.82
N GLU A 131 -11.19 -10.71 -13.37
CA GLU A 131 -11.66 -10.21 -14.67
C GLU A 131 -10.67 -10.48 -15.81
N LEU A 132 -10.10 -11.68 -15.84
CA LEU A 132 -9.12 -12.08 -16.86
C LEU A 132 -9.43 -13.44 -17.49
N TYR A 133 -9.01 -13.62 -18.72
CA TYR A 133 -9.02 -14.92 -19.37
C TYR A 133 -7.84 -15.75 -18.89
N VAL A 134 -8.12 -17.03 -18.67
CA VAL A 134 -7.15 -17.99 -18.14
C VAL A 134 -6.91 -19.09 -19.17
N ASP A 135 -5.65 -19.31 -19.50
CA ASP A 135 -5.20 -20.46 -20.30
C ASP A 135 -5.18 -21.71 -19.42
N ALA A 136 -6.33 -22.29 -19.18
CA ALA A 136 -6.43 -23.50 -18.35
C ALA A 136 -7.14 -24.60 -19.11
N ALA A 137 -6.65 -25.83 -18.94
CA ALA A 137 -7.25 -27.02 -19.54
C ALA A 137 -8.45 -27.48 -18.70
N GLY A 138 -9.66 -27.25 -19.23
CA GLY A 138 -10.90 -27.82 -18.69
C GLY A 138 -11.79 -26.83 -17.95
N PRO A 139 -13.08 -27.18 -17.80
CA PRO A 139 -14.07 -26.33 -17.12
C PRO A 139 -13.75 -26.21 -15.63
N ALA A 140 -14.02 -25.01 -15.06
CA ALA A 140 -13.80 -24.67 -13.66
C ALA A 140 -12.33 -24.80 -13.17
N ALA A 141 -11.35 -24.77 -14.07
CA ALA A 141 -9.94 -24.76 -13.69
C ALA A 141 -9.63 -23.58 -12.76
N PRO A 142 -8.75 -23.73 -11.76
CA PRO A 142 -8.42 -22.66 -10.85
C PRO A 142 -7.69 -21.52 -11.58
N CYS A 143 -8.09 -20.27 -11.28
CA CYS A 143 -7.39 -19.09 -11.76
C CYS A 143 -5.96 -19.06 -11.20
N PRO A 144 -4.92 -18.84 -12.02
CA PRO A 144 -3.54 -18.79 -11.55
C PRO A 144 -3.24 -17.61 -10.60
N GLU A 145 -4.04 -16.56 -10.65
CA GLU A 145 -3.84 -15.37 -9.81
C GLU A 145 -4.54 -15.49 -8.43
N CYS A 146 -5.81 -15.91 -8.39
CA CYS A 146 -6.58 -15.97 -7.13
C CYS A 146 -6.96 -17.39 -6.68
N GLY A 147 -6.68 -18.43 -7.46
CA GLY A 147 -7.02 -19.83 -7.14
C GLY A 147 -8.51 -20.19 -7.23
N ARG A 148 -9.40 -19.25 -7.55
CA ARG A 148 -10.85 -19.50 -7.67
C ARG A 148 -11.18 -20.22 -8.97
N PRO A 149 -12.29 -21.01 -8.98
CA PRO A 149 -12.75 -21.66 -10.21
C PRO A 149 -13.10 -20.64 -11.28
N THR A 150 -12.72 -20.94 -12.52
CA THR A 150 -13.05 -20.14 -13.71
C THR A 150 -14.36 -20.60 -14.35
N GLU A 151 -15.01 -19.73 -15.12
CA GLU A 151 -16.20 -20.02 -15.91
C GLU A 151 -15.83 -20.23 -17.37
N THR A 152 -16.44 -21.24 -18.04
CA THR A 152 -16.27 -21.41 -19.49
C THR A 152 -17.09 -20.37 -20.24
N VAL A 153 -16.42 -19.58 -21.06
CA VAL A 153 -17.07 -18.54 -21.88
C VAL A 153 -16.85 -18.84 -23.36
N GLN A 154 -17.91 -18.73 -24.15
CA GLN A 154 -17.86 -18.82 -25.61
C GLN A 154 -18.68 -17.66 -26.18
N GLU A 155 -17.99 -16.69 -26.79
CA GLU A 155 -18.63 -15.50 -27.34
C GLU A 155 -17.84 -14.91 -28.53
N GLU A 156 -18.54 -14.17 -29.41
CA GLU A 156 -17.88 -13.33 -30.41
C GLU A 156 -17.43 -12.05 -29.73
N ASN A 157 -16.14 -11.71 -29.85
CA ASN A 157 -15.57 -10.54 -29.23
C ASN A 157 -14.72 -9.72 -30.21
N TYR A 158 -14.48 -8.47 -29.86
CA TYR A 158 -13.40 -7.66 -30.45
C TYR A 158 -12.08 -8.04 -29.80
N PHE A 159 -11.06 -8.23 -30.64
CA PHE A 159 -9.69 -8.55 -30.21
C PHE A 159 -8.75 -7.41 -30.56
N PHE A 160 -7.84 -7.11 -29.65
CA PHE A 160 -6.70 -6.23 -29.85
C PHE A 160 -5.47 -7.07 -30.24
N LYS A 161 -4.80 -6.69 -31.34
CA LYS A 161 -3.59 -7.37 -31.84
C LYS A 161 -2.37 -7.07 -30.94
N LEU A 162 -2.41 -7.54 -29.69
CA LEU A 162 -1.33 -7.32 -28.73
C LEU A 162 -0.02 -7.95 -29.18
N SER A 163 -0.08 -9.12 -29.85
CA SER A 163 1.07 -9.82 -30.42
C SER A 163 1.90 -8.97 -31.39
N ALA A 164 1.26 -8.02 -32.08
CA ALA A 164 1.96 -7.10 -32.99
C ALA A 164 2.87 -6.06 -32.28
N PHE A 165 2.86 -5.99 -30.97
CA PHE A 165 3.62 -5.01 -30.19
C PHE A 165 4.82 -5.60 -29.43
N GLU A 166 5.06 -6.90 -29.50
CA GLU A 166 6.11 -7.58 -28.77
C GLU A 166 7.49 -6.94 -28.96
N ASP A 167 7.97 -6.86 -30.20
CA ASP A 167 9.27 -6.26 -30.53
C ASP A 167 9.35 -4.77 -30.12
N ARG A 168 8.25 -4.02 -30.30
CA ARG A 168 8.19 -2.59 -29.96
C ARG A 168 8.28 -2.37 -28.47
N LEU A 169 7.64 -3.23 -27.66
CA LEU A 169 7.69 -3.20 -26.21
C LEU A 169 9.08 -3.59 -25.70
N LEU A 170 9.68 -4.67 -26.21
CA LEU A 170 11.03 -5.07 -25.84
C LEU A 170 12.07 -3.99 -26.18
N LYS A 171 11.92 -3.35 -27.34
CA LYS A 171 12.74 -2.21 -27.72
C LYS A 171 12.60 -1.03 -26.73
N LEU A 172 11.35 -0.67 -26.38
CA LEU A 172 11.06 0.40 -25.41
C LEU A 172 11.77 0.13 -24.08
N TYR A 173 11.65 -1.07 -23.50
CA TYR A 173 12.25 -1.37 -22.20
C TYR A 173 13.77 -1.43 -22.22
N THR A 174 14.35 -1.73 -23.37
CA THR A 174 15.80 -1.76 -23.57
C THR A 174 16.36 -0.34 -23.73
N GLU A 175 15.71 0.48 -24.56
CA GLU A 175 16.17 1.85 -24.85
C GLU A 175 15.84 2.84 -23.73
N GLN A 176 14.77 2.57 -22.95
CA GLN A 176 14.35 3.40 -21.85
C GLN A 176 14.27 2.60 -20.54
N PRO A 177 15.41 2.28 -19.90
CA PRO A 177 15.45 1.41 -18.72
C PRO A 177 14.66 1.95 -17.52
N ASN A 178 14.42 3.25 -17.46
CA ASN A 178 13.63 3.91 -16.43
C ASN A 178 12.12 3.99 -16.74
N PHE A 179 11.69 3.46 -17.88
CA PHE A 179 10.26 3.40 -18.21
C PHE A 179 9.47 2.55 -17.21
N ILE A 180 10.06 1.47 -16.70
CA ILE A 180 9.50 0.63 -15.64
C ILE A 180 10.44 0.63 -14.44
N ARG A 181 9.93 1.02 -13.28
CA ARG A 181 10.68 1.04 -12.01
C ARG A 181 9.93 0.22 -10.93
N PRO A 182 10.62 -0.49 -10.03
CA PRO A 182 12.05 -0.75 -10.02
C PRO A 182 12.49 -1.73 -11.11
N GLU A 183 13.81 -1.89 -11.24
CA GLU A 183 14.43 -2.77 -12.25
C GLU A 183 13.92 -4.22 -12.18
N THR A 184 13.66 -4.73 -10.99
CA THR A 184 13.10 -6.07 -10.80
C THR A 184 11.78 -6.25 -11.55
N ARG A 185 10.90 -5.23 -11.55
CA ARG A 185 9.63 -5.25 -12.28
C ARG A 185 9.83 -5.13 -13.78
N ARG A 186 10.79 -4.34 -14.22
CA ARG A 186 11.17 -4.29 -15.64
C ARG A 186 11.61 -5.66 -16.14
N ASN A 187 12.47 -6.35 -15.40
CA ASN A 187 12.99 -7.66 -15.78
C ASN A 187 11.86 -8.72 -15.82
N GLU A 188 10.92 -8.69 -14.88
CA GLU A 188 9.72 -9.53 -14.87
C GLU A 188 8.85 -9.30 -16.12
N VAL A 189 8.57 -8.04 -16.45
CA VAL A 189 7.80 -7.66 -17.64
C VAL A 189 8.51 -8.08 -18.93
N MET A 190 9.82 -7.86 -19.02
CA MET A 190 10.61 -8.29 -20.19
C MET A 190 10.59 -9.80 -20.36
N ALA A 191 10.69 -10.56 -19.29
CA ALA A 191 10.58 -12.03 -19.34
C ALA A 191 9.19 -12.48 -19.81
N PHE A 192 8.13 -11.84 -19.31
CA PHE A 192 6.77 -12.12 -19.74
C PHE A 192 6.56 -11.84 -21.24
N VAL A 193 7.01 -10.67 -21.74
CA VAL A 193 6.87 -10.32 -23.16
C VAL A 193 7.68 -11.23 -24.06
N ARG A 194 8.91 -11.62 -23.66
CA ARG A 194 9.73 -12.61 -24.39
C ARG A 194 9.11 -14.00 -24.46
N GLY A 195 8.21 -14.33 -23.56
CA GLY A 195 7.43 -15.57 -23.58
C GLY A 195 6.41 -15.65 -24.70
N GLY A 196 6.23 -14.55 -25.45
CA GLY A 196 5.24 -14.39 -26.54
C GLY A 196 3.93 -13.78 -26.06
N LEU A 197 3.45 -12.79 -26.79
CA LEU A 197 2.19 -12.12 -26.51
C LEU A 197 1.06 -12.70 -27.39
N ARG A 198 -0.11 -12.90 -26.79
CA ARG A 198 -1.34 -13.29 -27.50
C ARG A 198 -2.28 -12.11 -27.63
N ASP A 199 -3.09 -12.12 -28.67
CA ASP A 199 -4.10 -11.10 -28.90
C ASP A 199 -5.13 -11.09 -27.76
N LEU A 200 -5.50 -9.88 -27.33
CA LEU A 200 -6.33 -9.67 -26.16
C LEU A 200 -7.79 -9.44 -26.57
N SER A 201 -8.71 -10.22 -26.00
CA SER A 201 -10.14 -9.92 -26.15
C SER A 201 -10.49 -8.65 -25.36
N ILE A 202 -11.00 -7.63 -26.05
CA ILE A 202 -11.27 -6.29 -25.52
C ILE A 202 -12.75 -5.92 -25.55
N SER A 203 -13.64 -6.88 -25.67
CA SER A 203 -15.08 -6.66 -25.49
C SER A 203 -15.76 -7.87 -24.86
N ARG A 204 -16.99 -7.66 -24.37
CA ARG A 204 -17.88 -8.67 -23.79
C ARG A 204 -19.30 -8.46 -24.28
N THR A 205 -20.05 -9.53 -24.48
CA THR A 205 -21.47 -9.51 -24.77
C THR A 205 -22.32 -9.91 -23.56
N THR A 206 -21.72 -10.59 -22.60
CA THR A 206 -22.39 -11.12 -21.40
C THR A 206 -22.55 -10.09 -20.28
N ILE A 207 -21.82 -8.96 -20.34
CA ILE A 207 -21.82 -7.88 -19.34
C ILE A 207 -22.60 -6.69 -19.91
N LYS A 208 -23.44 -6.07 -19.09
CA LYS A 208 -24.20 -4.86 -19.47
C LYS A 208 -23.66 -3.59 -18.83
N TRP A 209 -23.07 -3.71 -17.65
CA TRP A 209 -22.52 -2.58 -16.91
C TRP A 209 -21.10 -2.25 -17.38
N GLY A 210 -20.98 -1.27 -18.26
CA GLY A 210 -19.74 -0.82 -18.86
C GLY A 210 -19.96 0.14 -20.01
N ILE A 211 -18.92 0.43 -20.79
CA ILE A 211 -18.96 1.36 -21.91
C ILE A 211 -19.27 0.59 -23.22
N PRO A 212 -20.34 0.92 -23.94
CA PRO A 212 -20.66 0.23 -25.18
C PRO A 212 -19.60 0.52 -26.27
N VAL A 213 -19.31 -0.51 -27.07
CA VAL A 213 -18.46 -0.38 -28.25
C VAL A 213 -19.12 0.59 -29.24
N PRO A 214 -18.38 1.56 -29.80
CA PRO A 214 -18.91 2.43 -30.86
C PRO A 214 -19.46 1.61 -32.04
N ASP A 215 -20.68 1.94 -32.49
CA ASP A 215 -21.37 1.32 -33.60
C ASP A 215 -21.80 -0.15 -33.43
N ASP A 216 -21.53 -0.75 -32.25
CA ASP A 216 -21.98 -2.10 -31.90
C ASP A 216 -22.31 -2.20 -30.39
N PRO A 217 -23.44 -1.63 -29.94
CA PRO A 217 -23.78 -1.53 -28.50
C PRO A 217 -24.12 -2.87 -27.83
N ARG A 218 -24.14 -3.98 -28.58
CA ARG A 218 -24.26 -5.32 -28.01
C ARG A 218 -22.99 -5.75 -27.26
N HIS A 219 -21.85 -5.14 -27.60
CA HIS A 219 -20.57 -5.34 -26.96
C HIS A 219 -20.29 -4.22 -25.98
N VAL A 220 -19.77 -4.58 -24.81
CA VAL A 220 -19.21 -3.68 -23.80
C VAL A 220 -17.70 -3.74 -23.90
N ILE A 221 -17.03 -2.58 -23.87
CA ILE A 221 -15.57 -2.48 -23.90
C ILE A 221 -15.00 -3.13 -22.64
N TYR A 222 -13.93 -3.88 -22.82
CA TYR A 222 -13.22 -4.60 -21.74
C TYR A 222 -12.67 -3.64 -20.69
N VAL A 223 -12.85 -4.03 -19.42
CA VAL A 223 -12.54 -3.20 -18.26
C VAL A 223 -11.13 -2.60 -18.26
N TRP A 224 -10.12 -3.31 -18.76
CA TRP A 224 -8.75 -2.78 -18.77
C TRP A 224 -8.51 -1.71 -19.87
N LEU A 225 -9.14 -1.79 -21.02
CA LEU A 225 -9.09 -0.68 -22.00
C LEU A 225 -9.86 0.52 -21.47
N ASP A 226 -10.99 0.28 -20.80
CA ASP A 226 -11.78 1.27 -20.08
C ASP A 226 -10.93 1.93 -18.99
N ALA A 227 -10.53 1.18 -17.98
CA ALA A 227 -9.81 1.69 -16.82
C ALA A 227 -8.52 2.44 -17.19
N LEU A 228 -7.65 1.85 -18.03
CA LEU A 228 -6.36 2.47 -18.40
C LEU A 228 -6.51 3.79 -19.18
N SER A 229 -7.60 3.96 -19.92
CA SER A 229 -7.87 5.21 -20.63
C SER A 229 -8.11 6.42 -19.72
N ASN A 230 -8.37 6.21 -18.42
CA ASN A 230 -8.63 7.28 -17.45
C ASN A 230 -7.53 8.34 -17.45
N TYR A 231 -6.28 7.91 -17.57
CA TYR A 231 -5.10 8.78 -17.55
C TYR A 231 -5.08 9.84 -18.65
N CYS A 232 -5.71 9.54 -19.80
CA CYS A 232 -5.88 10.47 -20.90
C CYS A 232 -7.20 11.25 -20.79
N THR A 233 -8.29 10.56 -20.44
CA THR A 233 -9.64 11.16 -20.46
C THR A 233 -9.85 12.22 -19.39
N ALA A 234 -9.20 12.08 -18.21
CA ALA A 234 -9.26 13.07 -17.14
C ALA A 234 -8.69 14.42 -17.54
N ILE A 235 -7.72 14.44 -18.42
CA ILE A 235 -7.10 15.67 -18.91
C ILE A 235 -7.62 16.13 -20.27
N GLY A 236 -8.72 15.49 -20.77
CA GLY A 236 -9.47 16.00 -21.93
C GLY A 236 -9.33 15.22 -23.24
N PHE A 237 -8.70 14.04 -23.23
CA PHE A 237 -8.66 13.19 -24.42
C PHE A 237 -10.07 12.79 -24.89
N GLY A 238 -10.32 12.91 -26.19
CA GLY A 238 -11.62 12.61 -26.80
C GLY A 238 -12.69 13.68 -26.57
N SER A 239 -12.38 14.79 -25.94
CA SER A 239 -13.27 15.93 -25.79
C SER A 239 -13.32 16.80 -27.06
N PRO A 240 -14.50 17.27 -27.47
CA PRO A 240 -14.63 18.26 -28.53
C PRO A 240 -14.27 19.68 -28.06
N ASP A 241 -14.18 19.93 -26.76
CA ASP A 241 -13.90 21.25 -26.19
C ASP A 241 -12.41 21.62 -26.36
N LYS A 242 -12.16 22.84 -26.82
CA LYS A 242 -10.80 23.34 -27.07
C LYS A 242 -9.97 23.46 -25.79
N LYS A 243 -10.58 23.79 -24.64
CA LYS A 243 -9.87 23.90 -23.37
C LYS A 243 -9.39 22.52 -22.90
N ASP A 244 -10.24 21.50 -23.06
CA ASP A 244 -9.87 20.12 -22.73
C ASP A 244 -8.75 19.62 -23.64
N GLN A 245 -8.81 19.94 -24.94
CA GLN A 245 -7.74 19.60 -25.90
C GLN A 245 -6.43 20.29 -25.55
N GLN A 246 -6.47 21.56 -25.11
CA GLN A 246 -5.30 22.29 -24.64
C GLN A 246 -4.74 21.68 -23.34
N LYS A 247 -5.62 21.31 -22.40
CA LYS A 247 -5.24 20.63 -21.16
C LYS A 247 -4.56 19.29 -21.46
N PHE A 248 -5.11 18.50 -22.38
CA PHE A 248 -4.49 17.25 -22.84
C PHE A 248 -3.12 17.49 -23.47
N ALA A 249 -3.01 18.42 -24.39
CA ALA A 249 -1.74 18.75 -25.04
C ALA A 249 -0.68 19.27 -24.08
N HIS A 250 -1.08 19.93 -22.99
CA HIS A 250 -0.19 20.46 -21.97
C HIS A 250 0.33 19.35 -21.03
N TYR A 251 -0.55 18.54 -20.45
CA TYR A 251 -0.17 17.57 -19.42
C TYR A 251 0.26 16.21 -19.99
N TRP A 252 -0.30 15.76 -21.13
CA TRP A 252 0.11 14.47 -21.70
C TRP A 252 1.46 14.58 -22.44
N PRO A 253 2.39 13.61 -22.32
CA PRO A 253 2.29 12.37 -21.55
C PRO A 253 2.51 12.57 -20.05
N ALA A 254 1.99 11.62 -19.24
CA ALA A 254 2.22 11.59 -17.80
C ALA A 254 3.71 11.38 -17.50
N ASP A 255 4.19 12.02 -16.44
CA ASP A 255 5.55 11.85 -15.95
C ASP A 255 5.69 10.58 -15.12
N VAL A 256 4.67 10.29 -14.27
CA VAL A 256 4.65 9.10 -13.40
C VAL A 256 3.25 8.49 -13.35
N HIS A 257 3.15 7.22 -13.71
CA HIS A 257 2.05 6.35 -13.29
C HIS A 257 2.52 5.53 -12.09
N MET A 258 1.97 5.82 -10.92
CA MET A 258 2.22 5.07 -9.70
C MET A 258 1.25 3.90 -9.62
N ILE A 259 1.73 2.67 -9.38
CA ILE A 259 0.88 1.48 -9.37
C ILE A 259 1.32 0.46 -8.31
N GLY A 260 0.40 -0.41 -7.88
CA GLY A 260 0.74 -1.62 -7.14
C GLY A 260 1.32 -2.70 -8.06
N LYS A 261 2.16 -3.56 -7.51
CA LYS A 261 2.84 -4.64 -8.27
C LYS A 261 1.87 -5.63 -8.94
N GLU A 262 0.66 -5.78 -8.40
CA GLU A 262 -0.38 -6.69 -8.90
C GLU A 262 -0.94 -6.30 -10.26
N ILE A 263 -0.81 -5.02 -10.64
CA ILE A 263 -1.32 -4.50 -11.92
C ILE A 263 -0.20 -4.10 -12.90
N VAL A 264 1.03 -4.56 -12.64
CA VAL A 264 2.21 -4.26 -13.49
C VAL A 264 2.00 -4.70 -14.93
N ARG A 265 1.46 -5.90 -15.16
CA ARG A 265 1.23 -6.42 -16.51
C ARG A 265 0.33 -5.51 -17.34
N PHE A 266 -0.75 -5.02 -16.74
CA PHE A 266 -1.72 -4.16 -17.44
C PHE A 266 -1.12 -2.80 -17.80
N HIS A 267 -0.38 -2.19 -16.89
CA HIS A 267 0.21 -0.87 -17.07
C HIS A 267 1.49 -0.89 -17.91
N CYS A 268 2.28 -1.94 -17.79
CA CYS A 268 3.56 -2.00 -18.47
C CYS A 268 3.48 -2.68 -19.86
N VAL A 269 2.47 -3.53 -20.12
CA VAL A 269 2.33 -4.22 -21.41
C VAL A 269 1.11 -3.70 -22.18
N TYR A 270 -0.10 -3.79 -21.61
CA TYR A 270 -1.32 -3.45 -22.33
C TYR A 270 -1.41 -1.94 -22.58
N TRP A 271 -1.17 -1.12 -21.59
CA TRP A 271 -1.29 0.33 -21.72
C TRP A 271 -0.34 0.92 -22.78
N PRO A 272 0.97 0.66 -22.77
CA PRO A 272 1.85 1.15 -23.83
C PRO A 272 1.43 0.63 -25.21
N ALA A 273 0.98 -0.63 -25.33
CA ALA A 273 0.51 -1.19 -26.60
C ALA A 273 -0.74 -0.47 -27.12
N PHE A 274 -1.72 -0.16 -26.24
CA PHE A 274 -2.90 0.63 -26.59
C PHE A 274 -2.53 2.04 -27.06
N LEU A 275 -1.62 2.71 -26.35
CA LEU A 275 -1.14 4.03 -26.72
C LEU A 275 -0.41 4.03 -28.07
N MET A 276 0.49 3.07 -28.28
CA MET A 276 1.18 2.89 -29.56
C MET A 276 0.19 2.62 -30.71
N ALA A 277 -0.83 1.80 -30.46
CA ALA A 277 -1.87 1.49 -31.43
C ALA A 277 -2.77 2.70 -31.74
N ALA A 278 -3.01 3.55 -30.76
CA ALA A 278 -3.79 4.79 -30.92
C ALA A 278 -2.95 5.96 -31.48
N GLY A 279 -1.63 5.79 -31.66
CA GLY A 279 -0.72 6.85 -32.14
C GLY A 279 -0.51 7.95 -31.08
N LEU A 280 -0.55 7.59 -29.79
CA LEU A 280 -0.34 8.51 -28.66
C LEU A 280 1.06 8.36 -28.06
N PRO A 281 1.66 9.45 -27.52
CA PRO A 281 2.89 9.38 -26.75
C PRO A 281 2.74 8.46 -25.52
N LEU A 282 3.85 7.84 -25.08
CA LEU A 282 3.89 7.00 -23.91
C LEU A 282 4.17 7.83 -22.64
N PRO A 283 3.72 7.41 -21.45
CA PRO A 283 4.13 8.02 -20.19
C PRO A 283 5.65 7.91 -20.04
N ARG A 284 6.25 8.79 -19.23
CA ARG A 284 7.70 8.78 -19.03
C ARG A 284 8.16 7.64 -18.14
N SER A 285 7.38 7.32 -17.10
CA SER A 285 7.70 6.23 -16.16
C SER A 285 6.47 5.59 -15.55
N ILE A 286 6.54 4.28 -15.36
CA ILE A 286 5.59 3.48 -14.59
C ILE A 286 6.34 2.95 -13.37
N VAL A 287 5.90 3.36 -12.18
CA VAL A 287 6.59 3.08 -10.92
C VAL A 287 5.73 2.15 -10.09
N ALA A 288 6.20 0.93 -9.86
CA ALA A 288 5.48 -0.11 -9.14
C ALA A 288 5.98 -0.26 -7.71
N HIS A 289 5.09 -0.12 -6.73
CA HIS A 289 5.36 -0.43 -5.33
C HIS A 289 4.90 -1.84 -4.95
N GLY A 290 5.44 -2.37 -3.83
CA GLY A 290 5.04 -3.64 -3.26
C GLY A 290 3.72 -3.57 -2.48
N TRP A 291 3.31 -4.69 -1.92
CA TRP A 291 2.14 -4.75 -1.06
C TRP A 291 2.44 -4.23 0.34
N LEU A 292 1.43 -3.69 0.98
CA LEU A 292 1.43 -3.48 2.41
C LEU A 292 0.75 -4.69 3.07
N LEU A 293 1.53 -5.43 3.85
CA LEU A 293 1.09 -6.62 4.57
C LEU A 293 0.68 -6.22 6.00
N PHE A 294 -0.29 -6.89 6.58
CA PHE A 294 -0.61 -6.77 8.00
C PHE A 294 -0.13 -8.03 8.72
N GLU A 295 0.76 -7.87 9.70
CA GLU A 295 1.37 -8.98 10.45
C GLU A 295 1.87 -10.10 9.49
N GLU A 296 2.67 -9.69 8.49
CA GLU A 296 3.26 -10.55 7.46
C GLU A 296 2.27 -11.26 6.51
N SER A 297 0.97 -10.97 6.61
CA SER A 297 -0.04 -11.53 5.74
C SER A 297 -0.69 -10.47 4.84
N LYS A 298 -1.02 -10.86 3.59
CA LYS A 298 -1.77 -9.97 2.68
C LYS A 298 -3.13 -9.63 3.28
N MET A 299 -3.45 -8.35 3.36
CA MET A 299 -4.77 -7.88 3.81
C MET A 299 -5.85 -8.36 2.87
N SER A 300 -6.90 -8.98 3.42
CA SER A 300 -8.07 -9.38 2.65
C SER A 300 -9.35 -9.38 3.49
N LYS A 301 -10.49 -9.08 2.85
CA LYS A 301 -11.81 -9.13 3.51
C LYS A 301 -12.12 -10.51 4.09
N SER A 302 -11.75 -11.57 3.37
CA SER A 302 -12.01 -12.95 3.78
C SER A 302 -11.20 -13.38 5.00
N ARG A 303 -10.10 -12.70 5.31
CA ARG A 303 -9.27 -12.96 6.49
C ARG A 303 -9.60 -12.02 7.66
N GLY A 304 -10.41 -10.97 7.45
CA GLY A 304 -10.77 -10.00 8.47
C GLY A 304 -9.60 -9.15 8.98
N ASN A 305 -8.47 -9.14 8.26
CA ASN A 305 -7.23 -8.44 8.65
C ASN A 305 -7.03 -7.12 7.88
N ILE A 306 -8.10 -6.45 7.51
CA ILE A 306 -8.04 -5.15 6.85
C ILE A 306 -7.85 -4.06 7.91
N VAL A 307 -6.82 -3.24 7.73
CA VAL A 307 -6.60 -2.03 8.52
C VAL A 307 -7.06 -0.82 7.72
N ARG A 308 -7.81 0.06 8.37
CA ARG A 308 -8.32 1.30 7.78
C ARG A 308 -7.43 2.47 8.13
N ALA A 309 -7.18 3.33 7.15
CA ALA A 309 -6.40 4.56 7.35
C ALA A 309 -7.03 5.47 8.42
N GLU A 310 -8.37 5.55 8.44
CA GLU A 310 -9.14 6.36 9.40
C GLU A 310 -8.86 5.99 10.86
N THR A 311 -8.58 4.73 11.15
CA THR A 311 -8.26 4.28 12.51
C THR A 311 -6.97 4.91 13.02
N VAL A 312 -5.96 4.97 12.17
CA VAL A 312 -4.69 5.63 12.51
C VAL A 312 -4.86 7.15 12.61
N ILE A 313 -5.59 7.73 11.66
CA ILE A 313 -5.84 9.18 11.62
C ILE A 313 -6.57 9.65 12.88
N ASP A 314 -7.58 8.90 13.33
CA ASP A 314 -8.38 9.25 14.52
C ASP A 314 -7.58 9.23 15.82
N VAL A 315 -6.52 8.43 15.89
CA VAL A 315 -5.74 8.24 17.12
C VAL A 315 -4.43 9.03 17.11
N LEU A 316 -3.74 9.10 15.97
CA LEU A 316 -2.38 9.67 15.86
C LEU A 316 -2.27 10.83 14.85
N GLY A 317 -3.30 11.07 14.05
CA GLY A 317 -3.30 12.09 13.01
C GLY A 317 -2.73 11.66 11.66
N ASN A 318 -2.94 12.49 10.63
CA ASN A 318 -2.52 12.21 9.25
C ASN A 318 -0.99 12.05 9.12
N ASP A 319 -0.24 12.94 9.73
CA ASP A 319 1.23 12.97 9.62
C ASP A 319 1.87 11.68 10.15
N ALA A 320 1.28 11.06 11.19
CA ALA A 320 1.76 9.78 11.72
C ALA A 320 1.64 8.66 10.69
N LEU A 321 0.49 8.57 10.02
CA LEU A 321 0.25 7.59 8.97
C LEU A 321 1.17 7.82 7.76
N ARG A 322 1.24 9.05 7.28
CA ARG A 322 2.06 9.45 6.11
C ARG A 322 3.54 9.15 6.35
N TYR A 323 4.04 9.57 7.51
CA TYR A 323 5.44 9.33 7.90
C TYR A 323 5.75 7.83 8.00
N PHE A 324 4.92 7.07 8.71
CA PHE A 324 5.12 5.64 8.86
C PHE A 324 5.19 4.93 7.50
N LEU A 325 4.22 5.17 6.63
CA LEU A 325 4.15 4.50 5.33
C LEU A 325 5.34 4.82 4.41
N LEU A 326 5.84 6.05 4.43
CA LEU A 326 6.97 6.45 3.58
C LEU A 326 8.34 6.22 4.23
N ARG A 327 8.40 6.08 5.56
CA ARG A 327 9.66 5.84 6.30
C ARG A 327 9.93 4.37 6.55
N GLU A 328 8.92 3.60 6.96
CA GLU A 328 9.07 2.19 7.32
C GLU A 328 9.11 1.28 6.11
N VAL A 329 8.28 1.56 5.11
CA VAL A 329 8.18 0.74 3.90
C VAL A 329 9.28 1.14 2.90
N VAL A 330 10.15 0.18 2.57
CA VAL A 330 11.10 0.37 1.47
C VAL A 330 10.34 0.35 0.15
N PHE A 331 10.28 1.51 -0.50
CA PHE A 331 9.47 1.67 -1.71
C PHE A 331 9.91 0.71 -2.83
N GLY A 332 8.94 0.04 -3.47
CA GLY A 332 9.19 -1.01 -4.46
C GLY A 332 9.23 -2.44 -3.89
N GLN A 333 9.37 -2.60 -2.57
CA GLN A 333 9.31 -3.87 -1.86
C GLN A 333 8.00 -4.01 -1.08
N ASP A 334 7.66 -5.24 -0.67
CA ASP A 334 6.56 -5.47 0.26
C ASP A 334 6.95 -4.94 1.64
N GLY A 335 6.02 -4.25 2.29
CA GLY A 335 6.20 -3.72 3.63
C GLY A 335 5.24 -4.36 4.62
N SER A 336 5.63 -4.44 5.89
CA SER A 336 4.76 -4.90 6.97
C SER A 336 4.23 -3.71 7.77
N PHE A 337 2.97 -3.77 8.15
CA PHE A 337 2.31 -2.82 9.02
C PHE A 337 1.87 -3.50 10.31
N SER A 338 2.15 -2.87 11.45
CA SER A 338 1.53 -3.21 12.73
C SER A 338 1.31 -1.93 13.54
N PHE A 339 0.33 -1.94 14.44
CA PHE A 339 0.08 -0.79 15.33
C PHE A 339 1.24 -0.55 16.29
N ASP A 340 1.93 -1.60 16.72
CA ASP A 340 3.12 -1.50 17.59
C ASP A 340 4.26 -0.78 16.89
N ALA A 341 4.61 -1.19 15.66
CA ALA A 341 5.63 -0.54 14.85
C ALA A 341 5.29 0.93 14.57
N LEU A 342 4.01 1.22 14.26
CA LEU A 342 3.53 2.58 14.04
C LEU A 342 3.72 3.46 15.29
N VAL A 343 3.27 3.02 16.47
CA VAL A 343 3.39 3.79 17.72
C VAL A 343 4.84 3.94 18.13
N GLN A 344 5.65 2.90 17.96
CA GLN A 344 7.09 2.95 18.22
C GLN A 344 7.76 4.01 17.34
N ARG A 345 7.52 3.97 16.02
CA ARG A 345 8.08 4.91 15.05
C ARG A 345 7.61 6.34 15.31
N TYR A 346 6.32 6.52 15.61
CA TYR A 346 5.76 7.83 15.99
C TYR A 346 6.47 8.41 17.23
N ASN A 347 6.64 7.60 18.26
CA ASN A 347 7.25 8.08 19.50
C ASN A 347 8.75 8.34 19.35
N SER A 348 9.50 7.48 18.62
CA SER A 348 10.94 7.68 18.41
C SER A 348 11.20 8.91 17.53
N ASP A 349 10.71 8.88 16.31
CA ASP A 349 11.13 9.82 15.27
C ASP A 349 10.35 11.14 15.35
N LEU A 350 9.03 11.09 15.55
CA LEU A 350 8.20 12.28 15.52
C LEU A 350 8.12 12.97 16.88
N ALA A 351 7.80 12.27 17.95
CA ALA A 351 7.65 12.90 19.26
C ALA A 351 9.01 13.21 19.93
N ASN A 352 9.89 12.19 20.04
CA ASN A 352 11.14 12.35 20.77
C ASN A 352 12.23 13.05 19.95
N ASP A 353 12.33 12.83 18.64
CA ASP A 353 13.36 13.48 17.83
C ASP A 353 12.93 14.85 17.35
N LEU A 354 12.03 14.91 16.33
CA LEU A 354 11.64 16.18 15.71
C LEU A 354 10.82 17.07 16.65
N GLY A 355 9.84 16.51 17.35
CA GLY A 355 8.97 17.24 18.28
C GLY A 355 9.76 17.84 19.45
N ASN A 356 10.69 17.06 20.03
CA ASN A 356 11.57 17.54 21.09
C ASN A 356 12.56 18.61 20.59
N LEU A 357 13.16 18.41 19.39
CA LEU A 357 14.04 19.42 18.78
C LEU A 357 13.31 20.75 18.62
N ALA A 358 12.11 20.74 18.02
CA ALA A 358 11.31 21.94 17.83
C ALA A 358 10.95 22.60 19.14
N SER A 359 10.38 21.85 20.10
CA SER A 359 9.95 22.38 21.38
C SER A 359 11.11 22.98 22.19
N ARG A 360 12.25 22.29 22.29
CA ARG A 360 13.41 22.76 23.05
C ARG A 360 14.03 24.01 22.41
N THR A 361 14.24 23.99 21.10
CA THR A 361 14.87 25.12 20.39
C THR A 361 14.02 26.38 20.54
N LEU A 362 12.71 26.28 20.22
CA LEU A 362 11.81 27.43 20.26
C LEU A 362 11.55 27.94 21.68
N ALA A 363 11.44 27.04 22.68
CA ALA A 363 11.31 27.44 24.08
C ALA A 363 12.54 28.19 24.60
N MET A 364 13.76 27.75 24.24
CA MET A 364 15.00 28.44 24.63
C MET A 364 15.12 29.82 23.95
N ILE A 365 14.77 29.94 22.66
CA ILE A 365 14.74 31.26 21.99
C ILE A 365 13.71 32.18 22.66
N THR A 366 12.52 31.66 22.97
CA THR A 366 11.51 32.43 23.69
C THR A 366 12.02 32.91 25.03
N ARG A 367 12.66 32.06 25.81
CA ARG A 367 13.16 32.36 27.16
C ARG A 367 14.33 33.35 27.14
N TYR A 368 15.32 33.13 26.29
CA TYR A 368 16.60 33.84 26.34
C TYR A 368 16.68 35.02 25.38
N PHE A 369 15.91 35.01 24.29
CA PHE A 369 15.90 36.03 23.22
C PHE A 369 14.54 36.67 22.96
N ARG A 370 13.61 36.61 23.95
CA ARG A 370 12.30 37.29 23.89
C ARG A 370 11.48 36.94 22.65
N SER A 371 11.50 35.65 22.27
CA SER A 371 10.84 35.13 21.07
C SER A 371 11.34 35.78 19.76
N GLU A 372 12.59 36.15 19.68
CA GLU A 372 13.22 36.64 18.45
C GLU A 372 14.39 35.71 18.08
N VAL A 373 14.48 35.32 16.79
CA VAL A 373 15.60 34.54 16.28
C VAL A 373 16.90 35.32 16.52
N PRO A 374 17.85 34.74 17.29
CA PRO A 374 19.05 35.50 17.70
C PRO A 374 20.00 35.77 16.54
N TYR A 375 20.79 36.81 16.68
CA TYR A 375 21.90 37.11 15.77
C TYR A 375 23.06 36.16 16.05
N PRO A 376 23.48 35.33 15.10
CA PRO A 376 24.66 34.52 15.29
C PRO A 376 25.88 35.39 15.43
N SER A 377 26.82 34.96 16.25
CA SER A 377 28.06 35.71 16.45
C SER A 377 28.91 35.78 15.19
N SER A 378 29.88 36.77 15.19
CA SER A 378 30.87 36.88 14.13
C SER A 378 31.63 35.55 13.95
N ALA A 379 32.26 35.36 12.77
CA ALA A 379 33.01 34.15 12.43
C ALA A 379 34.06 33.76 13.48
N SER A 380 34.59 34.74 14.22
CA SER A 380 35.62 34.52 15.27
C SER A 380 35.10 33.78 16.51
N LEU A 381 33.79 33.69 16.70
CA LEU A 381 33.15 33.00 17.85
C LEU A 381 32.43 31.72 17.42
N ARG A 382 32.50 31.32 16.16
CA ARG A 382 32.00 30.03 15.69
C ARG A 382 32.98 28.92 16.03
N THR A 383 32.43 27.76 16.35
CA THR A 383 33.21 26.55 16.61
C THR A 383 33.16 25.57 15.43
N PRO A 384 34.08 24.63 15.32
CA PRO A 384 34.01 23.57 14.32
C PRO A 384 32.69 22.76 14.39
N ALA A 385 32.06 22.69 15.55
CA ALA A 385 30.77 22.00 15.72
C ALA A 385 29.62 22.73 15.02
N ASP A 386 29.60 24.08 15.05
CA ASP A 386 28.61 24.88 14.33
C ASP A 386 28.73 24.69 12.82
N ASP A 387 29.97 24.69 12.32
CA ASP A 387 30.27 24.46 10.89
C ASP A 387 29.98 23.03 10.46
N ALA A 388 30.11 22.05 11.36
CA ALA A 388 29.75 20.67 11.09
C ALA A 388 28.22 20.53 10.86
N ILE A 389 27.38 21.16 11.70
CA ILE A 389 25.93 21.14 11.49
C ILE A 389 25.56 21.81 10.16
N ALA A 390 26.18 22.95 9.82
CA ALA A 390 25.94 23.60 8.54
C ALA A 390 26.27 22.70 7.33
N ARG A 391 27.43 22.04 7.35
CA ARG A 391 27.81 21.07 6.27
C ARG A 391 26.85 19.90 6.23
N THR A 392 26.52 19.30 7.37
CA THR A 392 25.56 18.19 7.43
C THR A 392 24.20 18.60 6.84
N ALA A 393 23.75 19.83 7.11
CA ALA A 393 22.49 20.32 6.54
C ALA A 393 22.56 20.45 5.01
N GLU A 394 23.64 20.99 4.47
CA GLU A 394 23.83 21.10 3.01
C GLU A 394 23.95 19.74 2.33
N GLU A 395 24.70 18.80 2.92
CA GLU A 395 24.78 17.40 2.47
C GLU A 395 23.40 16.69 2.53
N THR A 396 22.62 16.98 3.57
CA THR A 396 21.27 16.45 3.72
C THR A 396 20.34 16.97 2.63
N ILE A 397 20.38 18.27 2.31
CA ILE A 397 19.57 18.85 1.22
C ILE A 397 19.87 18.12 -0.10
N ALA A 398 21.14 17.95 -0.45
CA ALA A 398 21.57 17.33 -1.69
C ALA A 398 21.20 15.83 -1.75
N SER A 399 21.49 15.08 -0.67
CA SER A 399 21.21 13.66 -0.62
C SER A 399 19.69 13.36 -0.57
N PHE A 400 18.93 14.17 0.16
CA PHE A 400 17.47 14.06 0.19
C PHE A 400 16.88 14.20 -1.22
N ALA A 401 17.30 15.23 -1.97
CA ALA A 401 16.81 15.46 -3.33
C ALA A 401 17.11 14.27 -4.25
N SER A 402 18.33 13.78 -4.26
CA SER A 402 18.74 12.64 -5.10
C SER A 402 17.99 11.36 -4.74
N LEU A 403 17.87 11.04 -3.45
CA LEU A 403 17.15 9.85 -2.97
C LEU A 403 15.66 9.92 -3.30
N TRP A 404 15.07 11.11 -3.20
CA TRP A 404 13.66 11.33 -3.51
C TRP A 404 13.36 11.15 -5.01
N ASP A 405 14.21 11.68 -5.88
CA ASP A 405 14.07 11.55 -7.33
C ASP A 405 14.19 10.08 -7.81
N ASP A 406 14.87 9.24 -7.00
CA ASP A 406 14.96 7.80 -7.19
C ASP A 406 13.88 7.00 -6.46
N PHE A 407 12.84 7.66 -5.92
CA PHE A 407 11.75 7.05 -5.15
C PHE A 407 12.22 6.31 -3.87
N GLN A 408 13.38 6.67 -3.32
CA GLN A 408 13.93 6.10 -2.10
C GLN A 408 13.46 6.89 -0.86
N PHE A 409 12.16 7.02 -0.66
CA PHE A 409 11.55 7.89 0.36
C PHE A 409 12.04 7.57 1.77
N SER A 410 12.12 6.29 2.14
CA SER A 410 12.60 5.85 3.45
C SER A 410 14.00 6.36 3.74
N ARG A 411 14.92 6.25 2.76
CA ARG A 411 16.30 6.73 2.90
C ARG A 411 16.42 8.26 2.87
N ALA A 412 15.58 8.92 2.07
CA ALA A 412 15.52 10.38 2.07
C ALA A 412 15.11 10.92 3.45
N LEU A 413 14.07 10.34 4.05
CA LEU A 413 13.64 10.68 5.40
C LEU A 413 14.71 10.33 6.44
N GLU A 414 15.41 9.20 6.29
CA GLU A 414 16.54 8.84 7.17
C GLU A 414 17.64 9.88 7.13
N ALA A 415 18.00 10.41 5.95
CA ALA A 415 18.97 11.49 5.84
C ALA A 415 18.50 12.76 6.58
N ALA A 416 17.23 13.15 6.45
CA ALA A 416 16.68 14.29 7.18
C ALA A 416 16.69 14.04 8.71
N TRP A 417 16.35 12.83 9.18
CA TRP A 417 16.39 12.47 10.60
C TRP A 417 17.78 12.34 11.16
N SER A 418 18.77 12.02 10.32
CA SER A 418 20.19 12.07 10.71
C SER A 418 20.62 13.50 11.07
N LEU A 419 20.13 14.51 10.34
CA LEU A 419 20.32 15.92 10.68
C LEU A 419 19.62 16.26 12.00
N VAL A 420 18.36 15.81 12.22
CA VAL A 420 17.65 16.00 13.49
C VAL A 420 18.45 15.43 14.67
N GLY A 421 18.95 14.21 14.53
CA GLY A 421 19.80 13.55 15.55
C GLY A 421 21.08 14.31 15.83
N ALA A 422 21.76 14.77 14.77
CA ALA A 422 22.98 15.57 14.89
C ALA A 422 22.74 16.88 15.65
N VAL A 423 21.62 17.57 15.38
CA VAL A 423 21.26 18.83 16.07
C VAL A 423 20.83 18.59 17.50
N ASN A 424 20.07 17.53 17.77
CA ASN A 424 19.75 17.14 19.16
C ASN A 424 21.02 16.89 19.99
N LYS A 425 21.98 16.15 19.42
CA LYS A 425 23.29 15.93 20.05
C LYS A 425 24.05 17.23 20.22
N TYR A 426 24.10 18.08 19.20
CA TYR A 426 24.77 19.38 19.23
C TYR A 426 24.22 20.27 20.38
N ILE A 427 22.92 20.30 20.60
CA ILE A 427 22.29 21.04 21.72
C ILE A 427 22.75 20.47 23.08
N VAL A 428 22.84 19.15 23.20
CA VAL A 428 23.29 18.51 24.43
C VAL A 428 24.76 18.80 24.70
N ASP A 429 25.61 18.66 23.70
CA ASP A 429 27.07 18.85 23.82
C ASP A 429 27.45 20.32 24.11
N ASN A 430 26.64 21.30 23.70
CA ASN A 430 26.91 22.72 23.90
C ASN A 430 26.17 23.33 25.11
N GLU A 431 25.32 22.58 25.79
CA GLU A 431 24.64 22.97 27.04
C GLU A 431 24.12 24.42 27.05
N PRO A 432 23.26 24.87 26.10
CA PRO A 432 22.82 26.26 26.00
C PRO A 432 22.20 26.79 27.30
N TRP A 433 21.63 25.95 28.14
CA TRP A 433 21.11 26.32 29.46
C TRP A 433 22.22 26.73 30.42
N ALA A 434 23.38 26.06 30.42
CA ALA A 434 24.53 26.42 31.23
C ALA A 434 25.24 27.67 30.71
N VAL A 435 25.35 27.82 29.37
CA VAL A 435 25.86 29.04 28.74
C VAL A 435 24.98 30.25 29.08
N ALA A 436 23.67 30.07 29.15
CA ALA A 436 22.71 31.16 29.49
C ALA A 436 22.83 31.64 30.93
N GLU A 437 23.39 30.89 31.85
CA GLU A 437 23.65 31.31 33.25
C GLU A 437 24.84 32.24 33.36
N GLN A 438 25.72 32.29 32.35
CA GLN A 438 26.87 33.21 32.34
C GLN A 438 26.44 34.58 31.83
N ALA A 439 26.81 35.64 32.60
CA ALA A 439 26.32 36.99 32.33
C ALA A 439 27.21 37.82 31.41
N ASP A 440 28.29 37.24 30.86
CA ASP A 440 29.21 37.94 29.98
C ASP A 440 28.73 37.99 28.52
N GLU A 441 29.23 38.95 27.76
CA GLU A 441 28.84 39.19 26.37
C GLU A 441 29.25 38.03 25.42
N GLY A 442 30.39 37.38 25.67
CA GLY A 442 30.88 36.24 24.92
C GLY A 442 29.95 35.04 25.03
N SER A 443 29.53 34.71 26.26
CA SER A 443 28.55 33.65 26.50
C SER A 443 27.21 33.91 25.86
N ARG A 444 26.73 35.16 25.89
CA ARG A 444 25.49 35.57 25.21
C ARG A 444 25.62 35.40 23.68
N ALA A 445 26.74 35.80 23.09
CA ALA A 445 26.99 35.62 21.66
C ALA A 445 27.12 34.13 21.28
N ARG A 446 27.74 33.31 22.15
CA ARG A 446 27.80 31.85 21.96
C ARG A 446 26.41 31.21 21.99
N LEU A 447 25.58 31.56 22.99
CA LEU A 447 24.21 31.12 23.11
C LEU A 447 23.38 31.45 21.86
N ALA A 448 23.55 32.69 21.35
CA ALA A 448 22.88 33.12 20.11
C ALA A 448 23.25 32.23 18.92
N THR A 449 24.54 31.87 18.77
CA THR A 449 25.01 31.01 17.70
C THR A 449 24.46 29.58 17.82
N ILE A 450 24.45 29.02 19.04
CA ILE A 450 23.89 27.66 19.29
C ILE A 450 22.42 27.62 18.89
N LEU A 451 21.62 28.56 19.35
CA LEU A 451 20.17 28.56 19.12
C LEU A 451 19.81 28.92 17.69
N TYR A 452 20.58 29.81 17.03
CA TYR A 452 20.41 30.07 15.60
C TYR A 452 20.69 28.81 14.77
N THR A 453 21.80 28.12 15.03
CA THR A 453 22.19 26.89 14.35
C THR A 453 21.11 25.82 14.46
N ALA A 454 20.54 25.63 15.65
CA ALA A 454 19.45 24.68 15.88
C ALA A 454 18.15 25.09 15.14
N ALA A 455 17.79 26.37 15.18
CA ALA A 455 16.58 26.88 14.53
C ALA A 455 16.69 26.83 12.98
N GLU A 456 17.87 27.12 12.43
CA GLU A 456 18.10 27.04 10.98
C GLU A 456 18.05 25.60 10.48
N ALA A 457 18.64 24.65 11.21
CA ALA A 457 18.52 23.23 10.90
C ALA A 457 17.05 22.75 10.98
N LEU A 458 16.31 23.18 11.99
CA LEU A 458 14.88 22.90 12.14
C LEU A 458 14.07 23.40 10.93
N ARG A 459 14.37 24.61 10.44
CA ARG A 459 13.76 25.18 9.23
C ARG A 459 14.02 24.29 8.01
N ILE A 460 15.25 23.84 7.84
CA ILE A 460 15.63 22.97 6.71
C ILE A 460 14.89 21.61 6.78
N VAL A 461 14.88 20.99 7.96
CA VAL A 461 14.16 19.71 8.15
C VAL A 461 12.66 19.90 7.88
N ALA A 462 12.07 21.01 8.37
CA ALA A 462 10.66 21.31 8.11
C ALA A 462 10.35 21.44 6.61
N ALA A 463 11.22 22.12 5.84
CA ALA A 463 11.06 22.26 4.40
C ALA A 463 11.19 20.93 3.66
N LEU A 464 12.18 20.10 4.00
CA LEU A 464 12.42 18.80 3.37
C LEU A 464 11.30 17.79 3.68
N ALA A 465 10.82 17.77 4.93
CA ALA A 465 9.81 16.82 5.39
C ALA A 465 8.36 17.26 5.06
N HIS A 466 8.13 18.50 4.63
CA HIS A 466 6.78 19.03 4.37
C HIS A 466 5.94 18.17 3.43
N PRO A 467 6.45 17.63 2.33
CA PRO A 467 5.67 16.73 1.47
C PRO A 467 5.13 15.47 2.18
N VAL A 468 5.78 15.06 3.26
CA VAL A 468 5.44 13.83 4.00
C VAL A 468 4.56 14.12 5.22
N ILE A 469 4.92 15.12 6.03
CA ILE A 469 4.23 15.51 7.28
C ILE A 469 3.78 16.98 7.22
N PRO A 470 2.83 17.29 6.31
CA PRO A 470 2.48 18.68 6.00
C PRO A 470 1.94 19.48 7.19
N ASP A 471 1.12 18.86 8.06
CA ASP A 471 0.47 19.55 9.18
C ASP A 471 1.49 19.99 10.24
N ALA A 472 2.41 19.09 10.59
CA ALA A 472 3.41 19.35 11.62
C ALA A 472 4.46 20.36 11.15
N THR A 473 4.94 20.20 9.91
CA THR A 473 5.94 21.12 9.36
C THR A 473 5.39 22.51 9.08
N ALA A 474 4.11 22.62 8.69
CA ALA A 474 3.46 23.93 8.59
C ALA A 474 3.41 24.63 9.96
N ARG A 475 3.06 23.90 11.03
CA ARG A 475 3.10 24.44 12.40
C ARG A 475 4.52 24.82 12.84
N ILE A 476 5.53 24.00 12.56
CA ILE A 476 6.93 24.35 12.85
C ILE A 476 7.35 25.62 12.11
N TRP A 477 6.99 25.75 10.85
CA TRP A 477 7.29 26.88 10.00
C TRP A 477 6.65 28.18 10.52
N GLU A 478 5.38 28.10 10.90
CA GLU A 478 4.65 29.21 11.51
C GLU A 478 5.25 29.59 12.87
N GLN A 479 5.62 28.62 13.70
CA GLN A 479 6.28 28.86 15.00
C GLN A 479 7.66 29.51 14.84
N LEU A 480 8.37 29.22 13.74
CA LEU A 480 9.62 29.92 13.38
C LEU A 480 9.38 31.36 12.88
N GLY A 481 8.13 31.79 12.74
CA GLY A 481 7.78 33.14 12.26
C GLY A 481 7.90 33.30 10.74
N LEU A 482 7.90 32.20 9.97
CA LEU A 482 8.13 32.20 8.53
C LEU A 482 6.85 32.27 7.69
N GLY A 483 5.68 32.36 8.32
CA GLY A 483 4.39 32.43 7.65
C GLY A 483 3.94 31.09 7.06
N ASN A 484 3.46 31.10 5.80
CA ASN A 484 2.91 29.91 5.16
C ASN A 484 3.98 29.18 4.34
N ILE A 485 4.28 27.94 4.69
CA ILE A 485 5.28 27.09 4.02
C ILE A 485 4.92 26.78 2.55
N SER A 486 3.64 26.81 2.17
CA SER A 486 3.21 26.58 0.79
C SER A 486 3.75 27.60 -0.22
N HIS A 487 4.21 28.75 0.26
CA HIS A 487 4.86 29.79 -0.55
C HIS A 487 6.38 29.60 -0.67
N PHE A 488 6.94 28.66 0.10
CA PHE A 488 8.38 28.39 0.06
C PHE A 488 8.75 27.49 -1.14
N ARG A 489 9.82 27.87 -1.84
CA ARG A 489 10.32 27.09 -2.96
C ARG A 489 11.51 26.24 -2.52
N LEU A 490 11.39 24.92 -2.66
CA LEU A 490 12.45 23.98 -2.30
C LEU A 490 13.75 24.17 -3.11
N ILE A 491 13.64 24.65 -4.34
CA ILE A 491 14.82 24.94 -5.18
C ILE A 491 15.73 26.02 -4.58
N ASP A 492 15.18 26.88 -3.73
CA ASP A 492 15.92 27.96 -3.07
C ASP A 492 16.48 27.52 -1.70
N LEU A 493 16.21 26.28 -1.26
CA LEU A 493 16.60 25.79 0.06
C LEU A 493 18.13 25.66 0.19
N LYS A 494 18.71 26.41 1.13
CA LYS A 494 20.13 26.37 1.51
C LYS A 494 20.30 26.76 2.96
N TRP A 495 21.47 26.53 3.52
CA TRP A 495 21.84 26.97 4.86
C TRP A 495 21.92 28.49 4.97
N GLY A 496 21.60 29.04 6.16
CA GLY A 496 21.78 30.45 6.51
C GLY A 496 20.67 31.39 6.04
N GLN A 497 19.48 30.89 5.75
CA GLN A 497 18.37 31.69 5.27
C GLN A 497 17.38 32.13 6.35
N LEU A 498 17.42 31.55 7.57
CA LEU A 498 16.61 32.02 8.67
C LEU A 498 17.05 33.44 9.07
N GLN A 499 16.14 34.40 8.90
CA GLN A 499 16.47 35.79 9.20
C GLN A 499 16.52 36.00 10.71
N HIS A 500 17.62 36.51 11.19
CA HIS A 500 17.76 36.97 12.58
C HIS A 500 16.81 38.15 12.84
N GLY A 501 16.36 38.28 14.10
CA GLY A 501 15.32 39.27 14.47
C GLY A 501 13.90 38.85 14.09
N THR A 502 13.70 37.73 13.37
CA THR A 502 12.36 37.19 13.10
C THR A 502 11.66 36.83 14.42
N LYS A 503 10.45 37.31 14.60
CA LYS A 503 9.63 36.97 15.77
C LYS A 503 9.02 35.60 15.60
N LEU A 504 9.21 34.77 16.63
CA LEU A 504 8.56 33.48 16.68
C LEU A 504 7.05 33.61 16.81
N GLY A 505 6.32 32.68 16.19
CA GLY A 505 4.91 32.48 16.42
C GLY A 505 4.64 31.86 17.80
N LYS A 506 3.38 31.48 18.06
CA LYS A 506 2.98 30.81 19.29
C LYS A 506 3.60 29.43 19.37
N VAL A 507 4.47 29.19 20.36
CA VAL A 507 5.16 27.91 20.54
C VAL A 507 4.23 26.90 21.18
N GLU A 508 3.99 25.78 20.50
CA GLU A 508 3.15 24.66 20.94
C GLU A 508 3.80 23.31 20.57
N ALA A 509 3.48 22.26 21.32
CA ALA A 509 3.95 20.92 21.00
C ALA A 509 3.38 20.45 19.65
N VAL A 510 4.26 19.98 18.77
CA VAL A 510 3.88 19.54 17.42
C VAL A 510 3.42 18.08 17.43
N PHE A 511 4.15 17.20 18.15
CA PHE A 511 3.84 15.79 18.30
C PHE A 511 3.76 15.43 19.80
N PRO A 512 2.54 15.36 20.38
CA PRO A 512 2.39 14.82 21.72
C PRO A 512 2.74 13.33 21.73
N ARG A 513 3.40 12.86 22.79
CA ARG A 513 3.77 11.47 22.91
C ARG A 513 2.54 10.55 22.95
N ALA A 514 2.49 9.52 22.13
CA ALA A 514 1.46 8.51 22.18
C ALA A 514 1.69 7.58 23.40
N ASP A 515 0.64 7.34 24.18
CA ASP A 515 0.64 6.39 25.28
C ASP A 515 0.38 4.94 24.79
N LYS A 516 0.57 3.96 25.68
CA LYS A 516 0.35 2.54 25.37
C LYS A 516 -1.11 2.24 24.99
N SER A 517 -2.07 3.02 25.48
CA SER A 517 -3.48 2.82 25.17
C SER A 517 -3.85 3.18 23.71
N ALA A 518 -2.95 3.87 23.00
CA ALA A 518 -3.16 4.18 21.57
C ALA A 518 -3.30 2.92 20.73
N ILE A 519 -2.50 1.88 21.00
CA ILE A 519 -2.56 0.59 20.30
C ILE A 519 -3.92 -0.08 20.59
N GLU A 520 -4.30 -0.17 21.85
CA GLU A 520 -5.56 -0.79 22.26
C GLU A 520 -6.77 -0.06 21.65
N ARG A 521 -6.76 1.30 21.63
CA ARG A 521 -7.80 2.09 20.98
C ARG A 521 -7.93 1.78 19.50
N MET A 522 -6.81 1.72 18.76
CA MET A 522 -6.82 1.37 17.33
C MET A 522 -7.35 -0.04 17.09
N GLN A 523 -6.92 -1.02 17.88
CA GLN A 523 -7.41 -2.41 17.78
C GLN A 523 -8.92 -2.51 18.05
N GLN A 524 -9.42 -1.84 19.10
CA GLN A 524 -10.85 -1.80 19.44
C GLN A 524 -11.67 -1.13 18.33
N MET A 525 -11.18 -0.04 17.76
CA MET A 525 -11.85 0.65 16.65
C MET A 525 -11.96 -0.25 15.40
N GLU A 526 -10.90 -1.01 15.06
CA GLU A 526 -10.97 -1.96 13.95
C GLU A 526 -11.96 -3.09 14.21
N GLN A 527 -11.99 -3.64 15.42
CA GLN A 527 -12.95 -4.67 15.81
C GLN A 527 -14.40 -4.16 15.72
N GLN A 528 -14.68 -2.96 16.26
CA GLN A 528 -16.02 -2.35 16.20
C GLN A 528 -16.47 -2.09 14.75
N ARG A 529 -15.59 -1.55 13.92
CA ARG A 529 -15.87 -1.27 12.50
C ARG A 529 -16.10 -2.56 11.70
N THR A 530 -15.41 -3.63 12.03
CA THR A 530 -15.61 -4.94 11.40
C THR A 530 -16.98 -5.54 11.78
N THR A 531 -17.38 -5.41 13.04
CA THR A 531 -18.69 -5.90 13.53
C THR A 531 -19.86 -5.10 12.94
N THR A 532 -19.73 -3.78 12.83
CA THR A 532 -20.77 -2.91 12.26
C THR A 532 -20.97 -3.15 10.74
N GLN A 533 -19.92 -3.57 10.02
CA GLN A 533 -19.99 -3.87 8.59
C GLN A 533 -20.59 -5.23 8.24
N ALA A 534 -20.75 -6.13 9.21
CA ALA A 534 -21.47 -7.39 9.01
C ALA A 534 -23.02 -7.20 8.94
N ALA A 535 -23.52 -6.00 9.23
CA ALA A 535 -24.92 -5.66 9.05
C ALA A 535 -25.21 -5.24 7.59
N PRO A 536 -26.30 -5.71 6.95
CA PRO A 536 -26.67 -5.31 5.61
C PRO A 536 -26.90 -3.80 5.54
N ILE A 537 -26.47 -3.17 4.44
CA ILE A 537 -26.71 -1.75 4.16
C ILE A 537 -28.25 -1.54 4.10
N ALA A 538 -28.80 -0.91 5.12
CA ALA A 538 -30.21 -0.53 5.13
C ALA A 538 -30.44 0.62 4.12
N PRO A 539 -31.49 0.57 3.28
CA PRO A 539 -31.81 1.68 2.39
C PRO A 539 -32.28 2.89 3.21
N ALA A 540 -31.95 4.09 2.73
CA ALA A 540 -32.40 5.35 3.29
C ALA A 540 -33.95 5.40 3.37
N PRO A 541 -34.53 6.05 4.39
CA PRO A 541 -35.95 5.99 4.65
C PRO A 541 -36.75 6.76 3.60
N THR A 542 -37.56 6.05 2.82
CA THR A 542 -38.70 6.60 2.11
C THR A 542 -39.94 6.45 2.98
N THR A 543 -40.61 7.55 3.20
CA THR A 543 -41.81 7.68 4.04
C THR A 543 -43.06 7.00 3.44
N ALA A 544 -43.73 6.22 4.32
CA ALA A 544 -45.16 5.91 4.47
C ALA A 544 -45.83 4.85 3.57
N PRO A 545 -46.97 4.25 3.99
CA PRO A 545 -47.50 4.03 5.33
C PRO A 545 -47.80 2.53 5.65
N SER A 546 -47.94 2.22 6.93
CA SER A 546 -48.45 0.92 7.46
C SER A 546 -49.93 0.69 7.07
N PRO A 547 -50.45 -0.55 7.03
CA PRO A 547 -50.78 -1.24 8.26
C PRO A 547 -50.81 -2.80 8.28
N VAL A 548 -50.80 -3.32 9.49
CA VAL A 548 -51.51 -4.51 10.05
C VAL A 548 -50.85 -5.90 9.92
N THR A 549 -50.49 -6.37 11.13
CA THR A 549 -50.18 -7.74 11.55
C THR A 549 -51.40 -8.69 11.36
N PRO A 550 -51.16 -10.01 11.23
CA PRO A 550 -51.30 -10.83 12.43
C PRO A 550 -50.21 -11.91 12.63
N ALA A 551 -50.02 -12.19 13.89
CA ALA A 551 -49.21 -13.24 14.47
C ALA A 551 -49.70 -14.65 14.11
N VAL A 552 -48.74 -15.62 14.04
CA VAL A 552 -48.95 -16.99 14.59
C VAL A 552 -47.62 -17.79 14.62
N THR A 553 -47.27 -18.20 15.83
CA THR A 553 -46.65 -19.46 16.33
C THR A 553 -45.32 -19.99 15.73
N THR A 554 -44.37 -20.08 16.65
CA THR A 554 -43.18 -20.96 16.68
C THR A 554 -43.55 -22.45 16.66
N PRO A 555 -42.72 -23.31 16.09
CA PRO A 555 -42.17 -24.40 16.88
C PRO A 555 -40.64 -24.61 16.71
N ALA A 556 -40.10 -25.12 17.76
CA ALA A 556 -38.82 -25.72 18.11
C ALA A 556 -37.75 -25.95 17.06
N ALA A 557 -36.50 -25.63 17.48
CA ALA A 557 -35.25 -25.87 16.79
C ALA A 557 -34.89 -27.36 16.63
N PRO A 558 -34.25 -27.73 15.55
CA PRO A 558 -33.31 -28.85 15.51
C PRO A 558 -31.85 -28.40 15.53
N ALA A 559 -31.00 -29.29 16.05
CA ALA A 559 -29.58 -29.14 16.30
C ALA A 559 -28.75 -28.70 15.07
N PRO A 560 -27.55 -28.13 15.27
CA PRO A 560 -26.78 -27.46 14.20
C PRO A 560 -26.22 -28.48 13.23
N ALA A 561 -26.57 -28.31 11.96
CA ALA A 561 -25.87 -28.95 10.83
C ALA A 561 -24.55 -28.22 10.54
N ALA A 562 -23.51 -28.99 10.31
CA ALA A 562 -22.19 -28.51 9.96
C ALA A 562 -22.22 -27.56 8.75
N THR A 563 -21.59 -26.41 8.87
CA THR A 563 -21.44 -25.42 7.81
C THR A 563 -20.52 -25.94 6.71
N ALA A 564 -20.96 -25.92 5.47
CA ALA A 564 -20.28 -26.42 4.26
C ALA A 564 -19.11 -25.54 3.77
N ASP A 565 -18.50 -24.70 4.63
CA ASP A 565 -17.49 -23.68 4.27
C ASP A 565 -16.05 -24.10 4.65
N GLY A 566 -15.83 -25.24 5.29
CA GLY A 566 -14.49 -25.70 5.70
C GLY A 566 -13.78 -24.83 6.75
N ARG A 567 -14.43 -23.81 7.27
CA ARG A 567 -13.92 -22.96 8.36
C ARG A 567 -14.31 -23.53 9.72
N ILE A 568 -13.36 -23.48 10.64
CA ILE A 568 -13.62 -23.80 12.05
C ILE A 568 -13.62 -22.51 12.87
N SER A 569 -14.40 -22.49 13.95
CA SER A 569 -14.38 -21.36 14.90
C SER A 569 -13.07 -21.34 15.70
N ILE A 570 -12.74 -20.21 16.32
CA ILE A 570 -11.61 -20.14 17.26
C ILE A 570 -11.81 -21.09 18.43
N ASP A 571 -13.04 -21.29 18.89
CA ASP A 571 -13.39 -22.23 19.94
C ASP A 571 -13.19 -23.68 19.52
N ASP A 572 -13.39 -24.02 18.25
CA ASP A 572 -13.10 -25.35 17.72
C ASP A 572 -11.58 -25.55 17.54
N PHE A 573 -10.86 -24.53 17.09
CA PHE A 573 -9.40 -24.58 17.03
C PHE A 573 -8.76 -24.68 18.42
N ALA A 574 -9.28 -23.97 19.40
CA ALA A 574 -8.82 -24.04 20.80
C ALA A 574 -8.94 -25.43 21.44
N LYS A 575 -9.81 -26.31 20.86
CA LYS A 575 -9.91 -27.72 21.25
C LYS A 575 -8.74 -28.56 20.75
N VAL A 576 -8.00 -28.09 19.75
CA VAL A 576 -6.80 -28.79 19.22
C VAL A 576 -5.62 -28.52 20.15
N GLU A 577 -5.08 -29.58 20.74
CA GLU A 577 -3.89 -29.47 21.60
C GLU A 577 -2.63 -29.84 20.82
N MET A 578 -1.73 -28.86 20.66
CA MET A 578 -0.44 -29.05 20.01
C MET A 578 0.68 -28.93 21.03
N ARG A 579 1.69 -29.83 20.95
CA ARG A 579 2.88 -29.84 21.81
C ARG A 579 4.16 -30.00 21.03
N VAL A 580 5.25 -29.53 21.62
CA VAL A 580 6.61 -29.82 21.16
C VAL A 580 6.93 -31.26 21.48
N GLY A 581 7.20 -32.07 20.47
CA GLY A 581 7.65 -33.45 20.65
C GLY A 581 9.10 -33.64 20.17
N GLN A 582 9.88 -34.47 20.84
CA GLN A 582 11.20 -34.88 20.36
C GLN A 582 11.17 -36.32 19.85
N VAL A 583 11.58 -36.54 18.62
CA VAL A 583 11.66 -37.90 18.03
C VAL A 583 12.77 -38.67 18.72
N LYS A 584 12.43 -39.78 19.34
CA LYS A 584 13.38 -40.73 20.00
C LYS A 584 13.73 -41.89 19.12
N VAL A 585 12.77 -42.43 18.38
CA VAL A 585 12.92 -43.55 17.46
C VAL A 585 12.23 -43.22 16.12
N ALA A 586 12.86 -43.57 15.03
CA ALA A 586 12.25 -43.46 13.70
C ALA A 586 12.62 -44.75 12.88
N GLU A 587 11.61 -45.43 12.33
CA GLU A 587 11.75 -46.66 11.62
C GLU A 587 10.85 -46.73 10.38
N LYS A 588 11.28 -47.40 9.30
CA LYS A 588 10.43 -47.65 8.15
C LYS A 588 9.37 -48.70 8.45
N VAL A 589 8.15 -48.46 8.04
CA VAL A 589 7.05 -49.43 8.19
C VAL A 589 7.16 -50.51 7.08
N LYS A 590 7.28 -51.77 7.47
CA LYS A 590 7.35 -52.90 6.51
C LYS A 590 6.12 -52.92 5.59
N GLY A 591 6.34 -52.90 4.26
CA GLY A 591 5.27 -52.92 3.27
C GLY A 591 4.55 -51.61 3.05
N ALA A 592 5.16 -50.46 3.45
CA ALA A 592 4.63 -49.11 3.24
C ALA A 592 5.75 -48.09 2.99
N ASP A 593 6.11 -47.88 1.70
CA ASP A 593 7.25 -47.04 1.29
C ASP A 593 7.13 -45.55 1.71
N LYS A 594 5.92 -45.11 1.99
CA LYS A 594 5.65 -43.72 2.38
C LYS A 594 5.56 -43.47 3.89
N LEU A 595 5.55 -44.51 4.72
CA LEU A 595 5.29 -44.41 6.14
C LEU A 595 6.54 -44.61 7.01
N LEU A 596 6.71 -43.73 8.00
CA LEU A 596 7.63 -43.93 9.12
C LEU A 596 6.85 -44.17 10.40
N ARG A 597 7.28 -45.12 11.23
CA ARG A 597 6.90 -45.26 12.62
C ARG A 597 7.85 -44.43 13.47
N LEU A 598 7.30 -43.57 14.29
CA LEU A 598 8.07 -42.69 15.16
C LEU A 598 7.65 -42.90 16.61
N GLU A 599 8.61 -42.85 17.53
CA GLU A 599 8.34 -42.65 18.97
C GLU A 599 8.73 -41.23 19.32
N VAL A 600 7.74 -40.45 19.77
CA VAL A 600 7.90 -39.02 20.04
C VAL A 600 7.65 -38.75 21.52
N ASP A 601 8.67 -38.24 22.20
CA ASP A 601 8.61 -37.79 23.58
C ASP A 601 7.94 -36.41 23.63
N ILE A 602 6.83 -36.30 24.36
CA ILE A 602 6.07 -35.06 24.55
C ILE A 602 6.22 -34.47 25.96
N GLY A 603 7.25 -34.89 26.67
CA GLY A 603 7.60 -34.42 28.01
C GLY A 603 6.84 -35.13 29.14
N THR A 604 5.61 -35.58 28.89
CA THR A 604 4.80 -36.33 29.85
C THR A 604 4.76 -37.83 29.57
N GLU A 605 4.94 -38.21 28.32
CA GLU A 605 4.92 -39.61 27.84
C GLU A 605 5.60 -39.73 26.48
N ILE A 606 5.90 -40.94 26.03
CA ILE A 606 6.34 -41.23 24.68
C ILE A 606 5.17 -41.78 23.87
N ARG A 607 4.90 -41.19 22.71
CA ARG A 607 3.80 -41.59 21.82
C ARG A 607 4.29 -42.20 20.56
N GLN A 608 3.66 -43.31 20.14
CA GLN A 608 3.84 -43.84 18.81
C GLN A 608 3.02 -43.05 17.79
N VAL A 609 3.68 -42.58 16.74
CA VAL A 609 3.06 -41.82 15.65
C VAL A 609 3.47 -42.46 14.31
N VAL A 610 2.53 -42.67 13.43
CA VAL A 610 2.81 -43.17 12.06
C VAL A 610 2.55 -42.02 11.09
N ALA A 611 3.58 -41.60 10.36
CA ALA A 611 3.54 -40.40 9.50
C ALA A 611 3.97 -40.71 8.06
N GLY A 612 3.31 -40.10 7.09
CA GLY A 612 3.57 -40.23 5.65
C GLY A 612 4.74 -39.35 5.17
N ILE A 613 5.91 -39.51 5.77
CA ILE A 613 7.07 -38.63 5.54
C ILE A 613 8.33 -39.39 5.04
N ALA A 614 8.21 -40.67 4.76
CA ALA A 614 9.37 -41.53 4.39
C ALA A 614 9.97 -41.17 3.01
N GLU A 615 9.24 -40.48 2.15
CA GLU A 615 9.76 -40.00 0.86
C GLU A 615 10.62 -38.74 1.01
N ALA A 616 10.41 -37.96 2.10
CA ALA A 616 11.10 -36.71 2.34
C ALA A 616 12.22 -36.79 3.39
N TYR A 617 12.16 -37.79 4.30
CA TYR A 617 13.10 -37.91 5.41
C TYR A 617 13.62 -39.35 5.60
N ALA A 618 14.94 -39.47 5.73
CA ALA A 618 15.55 -40.70 6.21
C ALA A 618 15.31 -40.82 7.73
N PRO A 619 15.01 -42.03 8.26
CA PRO A 619 14.73 -42.23 9.68
C PRO A 619 15.80 -41.65 10.60
N GLU A 620 17.07 -41.82 10.25
CA GLU A 620 18.21 -41.37 11.05
C GLU A 620 18.28 -39.85 11.20
N SER A 621 17.76 -39.09 10.20
CA SER A 621 17.74 -37.64 10.20
C SER A 621 16.69 -37.06 11.12
N LEU A 622 15.75 -37.87 11.60
CA LEU A 622 14.65 -37.45 12.46
C LEU A 622 14.94 -37.65 13.94
N VAL A 623 15.80 -38.57 14.31
CA VAL A 623 16.11 -38.87 15.70
C VAL A 623 16.75 -37.64 16.37
N GLY A 624 16.23 -37.24 17.52
CA GLY A 624 16.63 -36.04 18.26
C GLY A 624 15.96 -34.75 17.78
N ARG A 625 15.29 -34.74 16.62
CA ARG A 625 14.64 -33.54 16.06
C ARG A 625 13.37 -33.19 16.84
N LYS A 626 13.17 -31.89 17.11
CA LYS A 626 11.94 -31.36 17.69
C LYS A 626 10.92 -31.09 16.58
N VAL A 627 9.68 -31.54 16.81
CA VAL A 627 8.56 -31.45 15.86
C VAL A 627 7.31 -30.95 16.60
N VAL A 628 6.34 -30.41 15.83
CA VAL A 628 5.02 -30.07 16.34
C VAL A 628 4.09 -31.26 16.21
N LEU A 629 3.49 -31.70 17.32
CA LEU A 629 2.57 -32.83 17.39
C LEU A 629 1.18 -32.40 17.88
N VAL A 630 0.13 -32.75 17.15
CA VAL A 630 -1.25 -32.68 17.65
C VAL A 630 -1.49 -33.89 18.52
N VAL A 631 -1.78 -33.67 19.82
CA VAL A 631 -1.76 -34.73 20.85
C VAL A 631 -3.13 -35.22 21.30
N ASN A 632 -4.20 -34.51 20.99
CA ASN A 632 -5.55 -34.87 21.41
C ASN A 632 -6.44 -35.42 20.28
N LEU A 633 -5.84 -36.05 19.30
CA LEU A 633 -6.56 -36.80 18.27
C LEU A 633 -6.90 -38.21 18.75
N GLN A 634 -8.03 -38.73 18.30
CA GLN A 634 -8.38 -40.14 18.55
C GLN A 634 -7.33 -41.07 17.87
N PRO A 635 -6.86 -42.13 18.54
CA PRO A 635 -5.92 -43.08 17.97
C PRO A 635 -6.44 -43.69 16.68
N ARG A 636 -5.55 -43.80 15.67
CA ARG A 636 -5.89 -44.39 14.36
C ARG A 636 -4.91 -45.49 13.99
N LYS A 637 -5.44 -46.62 13.47
CA LYS A 637 -4.59 -47.70 12.97
C LYS A 637 -4.20 -47.46 11.51
N LEU A 638 -2.90 -47.43 11.21
CA LEU A 638 -2.32 -47.30 9.90
C LEU A 638 -1.42 -48.53 9.61
N ARG A 639 -1.78 -49.35 8.66
CA ARG A 639 -1.05 -50.60 8.34
C ARG A 639 -0.81 -51.49 9.57
N GLY A 640 -1.77 -51.60 10.46
CA GLY A 640 -1.70 -52.42 11.67
C GLY A 640 -0.99 -51.77 12.85
N LEU A 641 -0.35 -50.62 12.68
CA LEU A 641 0.28 -49.84 13.75
C LEU A 641 -0.65 -48.76 14.23
N GLU A 642 -0.71 -48.57 15.53
CA GLU A 642 -1.53 -47.47 16.13
C GLU A 642 -0.77 -46.17 16.11
N SER A 643 -1.40 -45.09 15.64
CA SER A 643 -0.87 -43.73 15.66
C SER A 643 -1.64 -42.90 16.65
N ASN A 644 -0.96 -42.41 17.71
CA ASN A 644 -1.51 -41.63 18.80
C ASN A 644 -1.09 -40.15 18.69
N GLY A 645 -1.49 -39.51 17.62
CA GLY A 645 -1.20 -38.12 17.30
C GLY A 645 -0.84 -37.91 15.84
N MET A 646 -0.64 -36.66 15.46
CA MET A 646 -0.30 -36.26 14.10
C MET A 646 0.82 -35.22 14.11
N ILE A 647 1.88 -35.50 13.35
CA ILE A 647 2.96 -34.51 13.14
C ILE A 647 2.48 -33.45 12.15
N VAL A 648 2.72 -32.20 12.45
CA VAL A 648 2.39 -31.06 11.59
C VAL A 648 3.50 -30.88 10.55
N ALA A 649 3.11 -30.85 9.28
CA ALA A 649 4.02 -30.63 8.17
C ALA A 649 3.34 -29.77 7.09
N ALA A 650 4.12 -28.92 6.40
CA ALA A 650 3.68 -28.22 5.22
C ALA A 650 3.89 -29.12 3.97
N SER A 651 2.96 -29.06 3.01
CA SER A 651 3.14 -29.70 1.69
C SER A 651 3.79 -28.70 0.73
N VAL A 652 4.95 -29.04 0.17
CA VAL A 652 5.74 -28.14 -0.68
C VAL A 652 5.93 -28.71 -2.07
N GLY A 653 5.81 -27.85 -3.09
CA GLY A 653 5.94 -28.19 -4.51
C GLY A 653 4.79 -29.03 -5.06
N ASP A 654 4.79 -29.26 -6.39
CA ASP A 654 3.73 -29.97 -7.13
C ASP A 654 3.51 -31.41 -6.69
N ARG A 655 4.53 -32.03 -6.04
CA ARG A 655 4.46 -33.38 -5.52
C ARG A 655 3.97 -33.47 -4.09
N GLY A 656 3.70 -32.31 -3.43
CA GLY A 656 3.24 -32.26 -2.05
C GLY A 656 4.22 -32.85 -1.04
N LEU A 657 5.54 -32.69 -1.23
CA LEU A 657 6.54 -33.23 -0.32
C LEU A 657 6.38 -32.60 1.07
N PRO A 658 6.31 -33.41 2.15
CA PRO A 658 6.12 -32.91 3.49
C PRO A 658 7.38 -32.24 4.04
N VAL A 659 7.24 -31.01 4.52
CA VAL A 659 8.28 -30.30 5.29
C VAL A 659 7.78 -30.15 6.73
N LEU A 660 8.50 -30.76 7.69
CA LEU A 660 8.09 -30.78 9.08
C LEU A 660 8.15 -29.38 9.70
N ALA A 661 7.06 -29.00 10.38
CA ALA A 661 7.07 -27.81 11.23
C ALA A 661 8.07 -28.04 12.39
N GLY A 662 8.93 -27.04 12.61
CA GLY A 662 10.00 -27.08 13.61
C GLY A 662 10.20 -25.71 14.23
N PHE A 663 11.24 -25.59 15.07
CA PHE A 663 11.54 -24.37 15.81
C PHE A 663 12.93 -23.87 15.40
N LEU A 664 13.06 -22.56 15.24
CA LEU A 664 14.35 -21.90 15.00
C LEU A 664 15.13 -21.74 16.29
N GLU A 665 14.42 -21.65 17.42
CA GLU A 665 14.99 -21.51 18.74
C GLU A 665 14.83 -22.82 19.53
N ASP A 666 15.60 -22.97 20.59
CA ASP A 666 15.50 -24.16 21.45
C ASP A 666 14.26 -24.05 22.36
N VAL A 667 13.27 -24.90 22.13
CA VAL A 667 12.01 -24.94 22.87
C VAL A 667 11.95 -26.20 23.72
N PRO A 668 11.52 -26.15 25.00
CA PRO A 668 11.40 -27.31 25.86
C PRO A 668 10.46 -28.38 25.31
N VAL A 669 10.82 -29.66 25.40
CA VAL A 669 9.95 -30.80 25.05
C VAL A 669 8.71 -30.77 25.93
N GLY A 670 7.52 -30.97 25.33
CA GLY A 670 6.23 -30.91 26.01
C GLY A 670 5.62 -29.50 26.08
N ALA A 671 6.33 -28.46 25.67
CA ALA A 671 5.78 -27.10 25.64
C ALA A 671 4.52 -27.07 24.75
N ARG A 672 3.44 -26.39 25.21
CA ARG A 672 2.19 -26.26 24.51
C ARG A 672 2.28 -25.10 23.50
N LEU A 673 1.85 -25.35 22.27
CA LEU A 673 1.64 -24.28 21.27
C LEU A 673 0.25 -23.67 21.51
N LYS A 674 0.18 -22.35 21.40
CA LYS A 674 -1.05 -21.57 21.59
C LYS A 674 -1.43 -20.86 20.30
#